data_c6eed3338167adf31d30ddbcefb37959
#
_entry.id   c6eed3338167adf31d30ddbcefb37959
#
_cell.length_a   1.000
_cell.length_b   1.000
_cell.length_c   1.000
_cell.angle_alpha   90.00
_cell.angle_beta   90.00
_cell.angle_gamma   90.00
#
_symmetry.space_group_name_H-M   'P 1'
#
loop_
_entity.id
_entity.type
_entity.pdbx_description
1 polymer ?
#
loop_
_entity_poly.entity_id
_entity_poly.type
_entity_poly.pdbx_seq_one_letter_code
_entity_poly.pdbx_strand_id
1 'polypeptide(L)'
;MDEVLKDMLCSMLQDNPSDRPESIDEITDVFTQLIGELNTSANDYSVFIDFEKMRYLKRSMVIENSMNMTQFTNSFLKREFSERYGYYDEHHGKYIITGKNIVVECSYDEKIESFEVMRIFEVATDRRNINIRRSFKIEGKLSFCDSRFRYTCHNGKDNKKLWIMFKNRREENERYREREEKFDKLFGSWQEGLEESIISEKDKVAKIVYSESYIDNGQIVLEVDECQNKSIDELEQNTKFIIEGVDDRGQPVYFELGILDDIICDDDSVKIVIQMPKKVLKGNVRTLLKKKSNVMEDFRANTSSYKRQMNAIRSLKSEEYSARNLKDILLNVEEPEEIPTIFEPKFIAQKLNTSQQQAVIKALNSENIGLIQGPPGTGKTKVIKEIIGQVVTKSIKTADSPRILIVSQSHTAVDNILEGLDSTISDDLEIVRIGADKNVSPKITCRYTMPAHRDKLFFDVKKNVEEYDKSMEEVYQDISDQRILDRWKKIKEIQKDWIDRSVEKDCLDYQLVRSATVIAGTCIGFLANSFVKDMEFDYVIIDEAAKATTPELLVSIIKAKKIILVGDQNQLPAYADQSISPKIAKLTKNPEYRMFDILFETLPNSHKQVLSTQYRMIRNIGNLISTVFYGGTIDTGCKDEDKLHGLSRYEGNSIIWFDTSENRRRKQKKTKGNSFMNEEEKRIILDILEDLKKSNELDNQDIGIITGYSGQKDILRNSVKAIGYDKIAQIDINVLDAFQGRENDIIMYSTVRTDNSIGFQKEKERVNVAFSRAKKLLIICGDLNFFYNYNDPNNKFIEIIDYIRTHDHCKIISCKGGNLF
;
A
#
# COMPACT_ATOMS: atom_id res chain seq x y z
N MET A 1 -17.71 -33.68 -17.48
CA MET A 1 -18.42 -33.18 -16.28
C MET A 1 -19.71 -33.97 -16.22
N ASP A 2 -19.98 -34.62 -15.11
CA ASP A 2 -21.14 -35.47 -14.94
C ASP A 2 -22.43 -34.65 -15.14
N GLU A 3 -23.45 -35.22 -15.78
CA GLU A 3 -24.72 -34.52 -16.04
C GLU A 3 -25.35 -34.03 -14.74
N VAL A 4 -25.28 -34.81 -13.69
CA VAL A 4 -25.82 -34.46 -12.35
C VAL A 4 -25.15 -33.22 -11.77
N LEU A 5 -23.82 -33.09 -11.90
CA LEU A 5 -23.08 -31.90 -11.45
C LEU A 5 -23.46 -30.66 -12.29
N LYS A 6 -23.60 -30.86 -13.59
CA LYS A 6 -24.01 -29.78 -14.49
C LYS A 6 -25.44 -29.30 -14.20
N ASP A 7 -26.36 -30.21 -13.97
CA ASP A 7 -27.77 -29.89 -13.63
C ASP A 7 -27.87 -29.17 -12.27
N MET A 8 -27.08 -29.60 -11.28
CA MET A 8 -26.98 -28.92 -9.98
C MET A 8 -26.39 -27.51 -10.11
N LEU A 9 -25.34 -27.35 -10.87
CA LEU A 9 -24.75 -26.02 -11.11
C LEU A 9 -25.73 -25.12 -11.87
N CYS A 10 -26.46 -25.67 -12.83
CA CYS A 10 -27.53 -24.95 -13.54
C CYS A 10 -28.65 -24.54 -12.58
N SER A 11 -29.06 -25.40 -11.64
CA SER A 11 -30.10 -25.07 -10.65
C SER A 11 -29.67 -23.96 -9.69
N MET A 12 -28.41 -23.94 -9.31
CA MET A 12 -27.84 -22.86 -8.46
C MET A 12 -27.82 -21.49 -9.15
N LEU A 13 -27.79 -21.46 -10.49
CA LEU A 13 -27.75 -20.25 -11.32
C LEU A 13 -29.11 -19.78 -11.81
N GLN A 14 -30.21 -20.43 -11.41
CA GLN A 14 -31.58 -20.04 -11.80
C GLN A 14 -31.94 -18.67 -11.22
N ASP A 15 -32.61 -17.85 -12.04
CA ASP A 15 -33.06 -16.52 -11.63
C ASP A 15 -34.17 -16.58 -10.58
N ASN A 16 -34.99 -17.63 -10.61
CA ASN A 16 -36.09 -17.83 -9.67
C ASN A 16 -35.56 -18.54 -8.39
N PRO A 17 -35.69 -17.94 -7.20
CA PRO A 17 -35.22 -18.53 -5.95
C PRO A 17 -35.82 -19.91 -5.60
N SER A 18 -37.06 -20.20 -6.07
CA SER A 18 -37.72 -21.49 -5.82
C SER A 18 -37.11 -22.66 -6.62
N ASP A 19 -36.30 -22.38 -7.62
CA ASP A 19 -35.68 -23.40 -8.47
C ASP A 19 -34.22 -23.68 -8.07
N ARG A 20 -33.73 -23.05 -6.95
CA ARG A 20 -32.43 -23.28 -6.35
C ARG A 20 -32.49 -24.37 -5.27
N PRO A 21 -31.36 -25.04 -4.99
CA PRO A 21 -31.30 -26.00 -3.86
C PRO A 21 -31.74 -25.34 -2.55
N GLU A 22 -32.59 -26.02 -1.80
CA GLU A 22 -33.21 -25.48 -0.57
C GLU A 22 -32.21 -25.36 0.60
N SER A 23 -31.11 -26.14 0.58
CA SER A 23 -30.12 -26.14 1.65
C SER A 23 -28.71 -26.48 1.17
N ILE A 24 -27.70 -26.08 1.97
CA ILE A 24 -26.30 -26.51 1.80
C ILE A 24 -26.20 -28.03 1.93
N ASP A 25 -27.04 -28.68 2.73
CA ASP A 25 -27.04 -30.12 2.92
C ASP A 25 -27.40 -30.86 1.63
N GLU A 26 -28.35 -30.37 0.86
CA GLU A 26 -28.74 -30.93 -0.45
C GLU A 26 -27.57 -30.87 -1.44
N ILE A 27 -26.85 -29.75 -1.48
CA ILE A 27 -25.65 -29.57 -2.28
C ILE A 27 -24.54 -30.53 -1.81
N THR A 28 -24.37 -30.65 -0.50
CA THR A 28 -23.37 -31.54 0.14
C THR A 28 -23.68 -33.00 -0.15
N ASP A 29 -24.95 -33.40 -0.12
CA ASP A 29 -25.40 -34.78 -0.42
C ASP A 29 -25.10 -35.14 -1.88
N VAL A 30 -25.42 -34.24 -2.85
CA VAL A 30 -25.06 -34.45 -4.26
C VAL A 30 -23.56 -34.56 -4.46
N PHE A 31 -22.74 -33.70 -3.83
CA PHE A 31 -21.30 -33.83 -3.89
C PHE A 31 -20.79 -35.10 -3.22
N THR A 32 -21.37 -35.50 -2.12
CA THR A 32 -21.00 -36.75 -1.41
C THR A 32 -21.34 -37.98 -2.25
N GLN A 33 -22.48 -37.97 -2.95
CA GLN A 33 -22.87 -39.01 -3.88
C GLN A 33 -21.92 -39.08 -5.08
N LEU A 34 -21.60 -37.91 -5.72
CA LEU A 34 -20.66 -37.86 -6.84
C LEU A 34 -19.26 -38.29 -6.44
N ILE A 35 -18.79 -37.92 -5.27
CA ILE A 35 -17.52 -38.39 -4.70
C ILE A 35 -17.58 -39.92 -4.46
N GLY A 36 -18.71 -40.43 -3.98
CA GLY A 36 -18.96 -41.86 -3.83
C GLY A 36 -18.91 -42.62 -5.16
N GLU A 37 -19.54 -42.08 -6.21
CA GLU A 37 -19.53 -42.66 -7.57
C GLU A 37 -18.16 -42.57 -8.24
N LEU A 38 -17.40 -41.48 -8.02
CA LEU A 38 -16.03 -41.36 -8.46
C LEU A 38 -15.08 -42.36 -7.75
N ASN A 39 -15.39 -42.72 -6.51
CA ASN A 39 -14.60 -43.73 -5.76
C ASN A 39 -14.94 -45.18 -6.13
N THR A 40 -15.98 -45.45 -6.91
CA THR A 40 -16.33 -46.79 -7.36
C THR A 40 -15.46 -47.30 -8.51
N SER A 41 -14.69 -46.45 -9.23
CA SER A 41 -13.62 -46.87 -10.11
C SER A 41 -12.27 -46.75 -9.39
N ALA A 42 -12.05 -47.57 -8.36
CA ALA A 42 -10.76 -47.61 -7.64
C ALA A 42 -9.62 -47.90 -8.64
N ASN A 43 -8.76 -46.90 -8.89
CA ASN A 43 -7.56 -47.09 -9.71
C ASN A 43 -6.72 -48.24 -9.12
N ASP A 44 -6.21 -49.09 -9.95
CA ASP A 44 -5.37 -50.24 -9.53
C ASP A 44 -3.94 -50.07 -10.05
N TYR A 45 -3.02 -49.79 -9.11
CA TYR A 45 -1.61 -49.57 -9.41
C TYR A 45 -0.77 -50.76 -9.00
N SER A 46 0.33 -50.97 -9.73
CA SER A 46 1.30 -51.99 -9.42
C SER A 46 2.72 -51.43 -9.37
N VAL A 47 3.46 -51.84 -8.34
CA VAL A 47 4.88 -51.51 -8.17
C VAL A 47 5.65 -52.82 -8.09
N PHE A 48 6.66 -52.97 -8.90
CA PHE A 48 7.46 -54.19 -8.98
C PHE A 48 8.62 -54.13 -8.00
N ILE A 49 8.83 -55.25 -7.28
CA ILE A 49 9.88 -55.37 -6.27
C ILE A 49 10.60 -56.71 -6.42
N ASP A 50 11.91 -56.72 -6.33
CA ASP A 50 12.71 -57.93 -6.42
C ASP A 50 13.04 -58.56 -5.05
N PHE A 51 13.56 -59.79 -5.11
CA PHE A 51 13.89 -60.56 -3.93
C PHE A 51 15.04 -59.95 -3.10
N GLU A 52 15.93 -59.17 -3.70
CA GLU A 52 17.06 -58.54 -3.05
C GLU A 52 16.56 -57.44 -2.03
N LYS A 53 15.49 -56.75 -2.36
CA LYS A 53 14.88 -55.74 -1.47
C LYS A 53 14.28 -56.42 -0.23
N MET A 54 13.65 -57.60 -0.39
CA MET A 54 13.18 -58.40 0.73
C MET A 54 14.37 -58.89 1.58
N ARG A 55 15.44 -59.38 0.98
CA ARG A 55 16.68 -59.79 1.69
C ARG A 55 17.29 -58.61 2.48
N TYR A 56 17.29 -57.43 1.96
CA TYR A 56 17.77 -56.25 2.66
C TYR A 56 17.01 -56.00 3.96
N LEU A 57 15.66 -56.01 3.94
CA LEU A 57 14.84 -55.83 5.12
C LEU A 57 14.98 -57.00 6.13
N LYS A 58 15.22 -58.23 5.66
CA LYS A 58 15.55 -59.35 6.57
C LYS A 58 16.89 -59.11 7.30
N ARG A 59 17.92 -58.68 6.60
CA ARG A 59 19.23 -58.37 7.18
C ARG A 59 19.15 -57.21 8.19
N SER A 60 18.28 -56.26 7.94
CA SER A 60 18.01 -55.12 8.84
C SER A 60 17.04 -55.49 9.98
N MET A 61 16.62 -56.75 10.12
CA MET A 61 15.68 -57.23 11.13
C MET A 61 14.28 -56.56 11.15
N VAL A 62 13.93 -55.95 10.02
CA VAL A 62 12.63 -55.30 9.83
C VAL A 62 11.50 -56.29 9.61
N ILE A 63 11.84 -57.44 8.99
CA ILE A 63 10.93 -58.55 8.73
C ILE A 63 11.58 -59.87 9.15
N GLU A 64 10.73 -60.89 9.44
CA GLU A 64 11.16 -62.19 9.86
C GLU A 64 11.92 -62.95 8.77
N ASN A 65 12.94 -63.71 9.17
CA ASN A 65 13.74 -64.49 8.22
C ASN A 65 12.92 -65.62 7.53
N SER A 66 11.84 -66.09 8.16
CA SER A 66 10.93 -67.12 7.60
C SER A 66 10.00 -66.58 6.51
N MET A 67 9.82 -65.25 6.35
CA MET A 67 8.90 -64.66 5.40
C MET A 67 9.26 -64.98 3.95
N ASN A 68 8.31 -65.50 3.19
CA ASN A 68 8.51 -65.69 1.74
C ASN A 68 8.05 -64.45 0.91
N MET A 69 8.30 -64.46 -0.40
CA MET A 69 8.00 -63.29 -1.27
C MET A 69 6.50 -63.00 -1.34
N THR A 70 5.65 -64.00 -1.37
CA THR A 70 4.17 -63.84 -1.38
C THR A 70 3.66 -63.23 -0.07
N GLN A 71 4.15 -63.65 1.10
CA GLN A 71 3.84 -63.06 2.36
C GLN A 71 4.36 -61.61 2.49
N PHE A 72 5.54 -61.36 1.94
CA PHE A 72 6.14 -60.05 1.89
C PHE A 72 5.28 -59.07 1.09
N THR A 73 4.92 -59.37 -0.14
CA THR A 73 4.13 -58.50 -1.02
C THR A 73 2.66 -58.37 -0.60
N ASN A 74 1.99 -59.52 -0.32
CA ASN A 74 0.55 -59.58 -0.10
C ASN A 74 0.10 -59.30 1.36
N SER A 75 1.02 -59.42 2.33
CA SER A 75 0.69 -59.23 3.73
C SER A 75 1.45 -58.06 4.34
N PHE A 76 2.79 -58.08 4.33
CA PHE A 76 3.61 -57.05 4.96
C PHE A 76 3.51 -55.72 4.26
N LEU A 77 3.85 -55.62 2.96
CA LEU A 77 3.80 -54.36 2.20
C LEU A 77 2.39 -53.84 2.07
N LYS A 78 1.38 -54.70 1.92
CA LYS A 78 -0.02 -54.29 1.89
C LYS A 78 -0.45 -53.60 3.18
N ARG A 79 0.01 -54.02 4.35
CA ARG A 79 -0.23 -53.41 5.64
C ARG A 79 0.54 -52.09 5.81
N GLU A 80 1.82 -52.08 5.44
CA GLU A 80 2.68 -50.91 5.57
C GLU A 80 2.23 -49.77 4.68
N PHE A 81 1.74 -50.03 3.47
CA PHE A 81 1.24 -49.08 2.51
C PHE A 81 -0.31 -48.97 2.49
N SER A 82 -0.96 -49.27 3.60
CA SER A 82 -2.40 -49.01 3.78
C SER A 82 -2.71 -47.52 3.77
N GLU A 83 -1.80 -46.70 4.28
CA GLU A 83 -1.70 -45.25 4.07
C GLU A 83 -0.46 -44.99 3.24
N ARG A 84 -0.59 -44.26 2.13
CA ARG A 84 0.48 -44.08 1.17
C ARG A 84 0.48 -42.72 0.52
N TYR A 85 1.65 -42.15 0.45
CA TYR A 85 1.87 -40.79 -0.04
C TYR A 85 3.02 -40.80 -1.06
N GLY A 86 2.87 -40.10 -2.20
CA GLY A 86 3.85 -40.09 -3.28
C GLY A 86 4.37 -38.67 -3.58
N TYR A 87 5.68 -38.56 -3.84
CA TYR A 87 6.28 -37.36 -4.41
C TYR A 87 7.47 -37.75 -5.31
N TYR A 88 7.88 -36.84 -6.21
CA TYR A 88 9.05 -36.98 -7.01
C TYR A 88 10.24 -36.26 -6.38
N ASP A 89 11.34 -37.00 -6.15
CA ASP A 89 12.59 -36.43 -5.64
C ASP A 89 13.48 -36.02 -6.83
N GLU A 90 13.54 -34.72 -7.08
CA GLU A 90 14.29 -34.10 -8.17
C GLU A 90 15.80 -34.27 -8.03
N HIS A 91 16.34 -34.20 -6.81
CA HIS A 91 17.77 -34.31 -6.58
C HIS A 91 18.31 -35.70 -6.99
N HIS A 92 17.51 -36.72 -6.83
CA HIS A 92 17.89 -38.11 -7.12
C HIS A 92 17.18 -38.69 -8.34
N GLY A 93 16.21 -37.96 -8.94
CA GLY A 93 15.45 -38.46 -10.09
C GLY A 93 14.59 -39.67 -9.77
N LYS A 94 13.99 -39.74 -8.56
CA LYS A 94 13.29 -40.92 -8.06
C LYS A 94 11.85 -40.62 -7.67
N TYR A 95 10.96 -41.60 -7.87
CA TYR A 95 9.60 -41.58 -7.37
C TYR A 95 9.58 -42.20 -5.98
N ILE A 96 9.16 -41.43 -4.99
CA ILE A 96 9.16 -41.82 -3.57
C ILE A 96 7.73 -42.16 -3.17
N ILE A 97 7.51 -43.36 -2.64
CA ILE A 97 6.24 -43.75 -2.01
C ILE A 97 6.50 -44.03 -0.54
N THR A 98 5.84 -43.25 0.30
CA THR A 98 5.97 -43.31 1.78
C THR A 98 4.76 -44.06 2.37
N GLY A 99 5.01 -45.14 3.08
CA GLY A 99 4.04 -45.88 3.87
C GLY A 99 4.01 -45.47 5.32
N LYS A 100 3.62 -46.40 6.24
CA LYS A 100 3.59 -46.13 7.68
C LYS A 100 4.98 -45.99 8.27
N ASN A 101 5.84 -46.97 8.07
CA ASN A 101 7.23 -47.00 8.56
C ASN A 101 8.26 -47.22 7.45
N ILE A 102 7.82 -47.54 6.25
CA ILE A 102 8.66 -47.95 5.11
C ILE A 102 8.52 -46.90 4.01
N VAL A 103 9.62 -46.61 3.35
CA VAL A 103 9.71 -45.82 2.13
C VAL A 103 10.28 -46.66 1.02
N VAL A 104 9.71 -46.55 -0.18
CA VAL A 104 10.26 -47.11 -1.39
C VAL A 104 10.65 -45.98 -2.34
N GLU A 105 11.85 -46.10 -2.92
CA GLU A 105 12.33 -45.28 -4.02
C GLU A 105 12.15 -46.07 -5.31
N CYS A 106 11.40 -45.55 -6.27
CA CYS A 106 11.07 -46.20 -7.51
C CYS A 106 11.67 -45.48 -8.74
N SER A 107 11.96 -46.20 -9.77
CA SER A 107 12.09 -45.73 -11.15
C SER A 107 10.81 -46.00 -11.91
N TYR A 108 10.53 -45.25 -12.97
CA TYR A 108 9.41 -45.46 -13.89
C TYR A 108 9.95 -45.73 -15.29
N ASP A 109 9.50 -46.80 -15.90
CA ASP A 109 9.82 -47.14 -17.29
C ASP A 109 8.62 -46.79 -18.18
N GLU A 110 8.78 -45.73 -19.00
CA GLU A 110 7.72 -45.21 -19.87
C GLU A 110 7.30 -46.20 -20.98
N LYS A 111 8.20 -47.12 -21.43
CA LYS A 111 7.90 -48.07 -22.50
C LYS A 111 6.94 -49.17 -22.06
N ILE A 112 7.07 -49.58 -20.82
CA ILE A 112 6.24 -50.62 -20.23
C ILE A 112 5.33 -50.09 -19.13
N GLU A 113 5.27 -48.80 -18.98
CA GLU A 113 4.41 -48.08 -18.00
C GLU A 113 4.43 -48.70 -16.60
N SER A 114 5.62 -48.96 -16.06
CA SER A 114 5.77 -49.68 -14.79
C SER A 114 6.71 -48.99 -13.80
N PHE A 115 6.37 -49.04 -12.52
CA PHE A 115 7.22 -48.62 -11.42
C PHE A 115 8.04 -49.81 -10.90
N GLU A 116 9.33 -49.59 -10.68
CA GLU A 116 10.25 -50.60 -10.12
C GLU A 116 10.95 -50.04 -8.88
N VAL A 117 10.91 -50.81 -7.77
CA VAL A 117 11.57 -50.43 -6.52
C VAL A 117 13.07 -50.53 -6.64
N MET A 118 13.75 -49.39 -6.58
CA MET A 118 15.22 -49.32 -6.58
C MET A 118 15.80 -49.47 -5.19
N ARG A 119 15.14 -48.89 -4.18
CA ARG A 119 15.53 -48.96 -2.74
C ARG A 119 14.31 -49.07 -1.85
N ILE A 120 14.50 -49.72 -0.70
CA ILE A 120 13.49 -49.83 0.37
C ILE A 120 14.21 -49.68 1.70
N PHE A 121 13.63 -48.87 2.61
CA PHE A 121 14.18 -48.59 3.93
C PHE A 121 13.14 -48.13 4.93
N GLU A 122 13.45 -48.26 6.22
CA GLU A 122 12.65 -47.65 7.27
C GLU A 122 12.84 -46.14 7.34
N VAL A 123 11.79 -45.44 7.75
CA VAL A 123 11.79 -43.99 7.89
C VAL A 123 11.41 -43.57 9.32
N ALA A 124 12.23 -42.69 9.91
CA ALA A 124 11.91 -42.07 11.19
C ALA A 124 10.68 -41.13 11.07
N THR A 125 9.90 -41.02 12.14
CA THR A 125 8.63 -40.26 12.19
C THR A 125 8.78 -38.84 11.67
N ASP A 126 9.84 -38.11 12.06
CA ASP A 126 10.06 -36.73 11.64
C ASP A 126 10.28 -36.64 10.13
N ARG A 127 11.09 -37.53 9.58
CA ARG A 127 11.36 -37.58 8.14
C ARG A 127 10.13 -38.04 7.35
N ARG A 128 9.33 -38.96 7.91
CA ARG A 128 8.03 -39.36 7.35
C ARG A 128 7.11 -38.13 7.23
N ASN A 129 6.99 -37.32 8.26
CA ASN A 129 6.15 -36.13 8.27
C ASN A 129 6.60 -35.09 7.23
N ILE A 130 7.92 -34.92 7.04
CA ILE A 130 8.48 -34.07 5.97
C ILE A 130 8.10 -34.62 4.59
N ASN A 131 8.23 -35.94 4.39
CA ASN A 131 7.86 -36.55 3.12
C ASN A 131 6.37 -36.35 2.80
N ILE A 132 5.49 -36.58 3.79
CA ILE A 132 4.03 -36.42 3.64
C ILE A 132 3.65 -35.00 3.23
N ARG A 133 4.27 -33.95 3.81
CA ARG A 133 4.00 -32.55 3.46
C ARG A 133 4.29 -32.23 1.98
N ARG A 134 5.21 -32.92 1.36
CA ARG A 134 5.61 -32.77 -0.06
C ARG A 134 4.86 -33.67 -1.02
N SER A 135 4.05 -34.57 -0.50
CA SER A 135 3.41 -35.65 -1.22
C SER A 135 1.94 -35.36 -1.51
N PHE A 136 1.39 -36.09 -2.48
CA PHE A 136 -0.05 -36.30 -2.63
C PHE A 136 -0.44 -37.66 -2.04
N LYS A 137 -1.68 -37.80 -1.59
CA LYS A 137 -2.20 -39.10 -1.14
C LYS A 137 -2.52 -39.97 -2.35
N ILE A 138 -1.97 -41.19 -2.39
CA ILE A 138 -2.25 -42.14 -3.46
C ILE A 138 -3.54 -42.89 -3.10
N GLU A 139 -4.60 -42.57 -3.80
CA GLU A 139 -5.91 -43.22 -3.64
C GLU A 139 -6.07 -44.40 -4.59
N GLY A 140 -7.00 -45.34 -4.30
CA GLY A 140 -7.15 -46.56 -5.10
C GLY A 140 -6.41 -47.76 -4.50
N LYS A 141 -6.11 -48.77 -5.29
CA LYS A 141 -5.42 -49.99 -4.86
C LYS A 141 -3.98 -49.96 -5.33
N LEU A 142 -3.03 -50.04 -4.39
CA LEU A 142 -1.60 -50.18 -4.69
C LEU A 142 -1.14 -51.61 -4.36
N SER A 143 -0.65 -52.34 -5.32
CA SER A 143 -0.18 -53.72 -5.19
C SER A 143 1.31 -53.78 -5.45
N PHE A 144 2.05 -54.48 -4.58
CA PHE A 144 3.45 -54.80 -4.82
C PHE A 144 3.53 -56.19 -5.44
N CYS A 145 4.20 -56.27 -6.57
CA CYS A 145 4.33 -57.50 -7.35
C CYS A 145 5.79 -57.92 -7.46
N ASP A 146 6.02 -59.21 -7.43
CA ASP A 146 7.36 -59.74 -7.69
C ASP A 146 7.81 -59.39 -9.12
N SER A 147 9.00 -58.80 -9.27
CA SER A 147 9.54 -58.35 -10.54
C SER A 147 9.67 -59.45 -11.61
N ARG A 148 9.75 -60.74 -11.18
CA ARG A 148 9.75 -61.89 -12.10
C ARG A 148 8.44 -62.02 -12.89
N PHE A 149 7.32 -61.49 -12.38
CA PHE A 149 6.02 -61.56 -13.03
C PHE A 149 5.62 -60.24 -13.71
N ARG A 150 6.59 -59.35 -14.01
CA ARG A 150 6.38 -58.00 -14.56
C ARG A 150 5.48 -58.00 -15.79
N TYR A 151 5.71 -58.90 -16.73
CA TYR A 151 4.94 -58.96 -17.99
C TYR A 151 3.53 -59.57 -17.84
N THR A 152 3.29 -60.36 -16.82
CA THR A 152 1.99 -60.98 -16.57
C THR A 152 1.07 -60.21 -15.65
N CYS A 153 1.64 -59.42 -14.75
CA CYS A 153 0.85 -58.58 -13.76
C CYS A 153 0.49 -57.19 -14.29
N HIS A 154 0.91 -56.84 -15.51
CA HIS A 154 0.79 -55.47 -16.03
C HIS A 154 -0.57 -55.15 -16.68
N ASN A 155 -1.31 -56.15 -17.10
CA ASN A 155 -2.58 -55.96 -17.81
C ASN A 155 -3.66 -55.39 -16.88
N GLY A 156 -4.20 -54.23 -17.25
CA GLY A 156 -5.28 -53.58 -16.54
C GLY A 156 -4.87 -52.68 -15.36
N LYS A 157 -3.61 -52.29 -15.26
CA LYS A 157 -3.11 -51.37 -14.23
C LYS A 157 -3.06 -49.91 -14.70
N ASP A 158 -3.35 -49.01 -13.80
CA ASP A 158 -3.43 -47.56 -14.06
C ASP A 158 -2.10 -46.82 -13.76
N ASN A 159 -0.95 -47.53 -13.95
CA ASN A 159 0.36 -46.98 -13.57
C ASN A 159 0.70 -45.63 -14.27
N LYS A 160 0.23 -45.45 -15.51
CA LYS A 160 0.39 -44.19 -16.23
C LYS A 160 -0.36 -43.05 -15.54
N LYS A 161 -1.55 -43.33 -14.97
CA LYS A 161 -2.27 -42.33 -14.17
C LYS A 161 -1.48 -41.94 -12.92
N LEU A 162 -0.92 -42.92 -12.21
CA LEU A 162 -0.06 -42.67 -11.06
C LEU A 162 1.18 -41.82 -11.43
N TRP A 163 1.82 -42.14 -12.54
CA TRP A 163 2.95 -41.36 -13.05
C TRP A 163 2.57 -39.91 -13.38
N ILE A 164 1.41 -39.69 -14.02
CA ILE A 164 0.87 -38.35 -14.28
C ILE A 164 0.62 -37.61 -12.96
N MET A 165 0.08 -38.26 -11.92
CA MET A 165 -0.10 -37.65 -10.60
C MET A 165 1.24 -37.21 -9.99
N PHE A 166 2.30 -38.01 -10.10
CA PHE A 166 3.64 -37.63 -9.68
C PHE A 166 4.16 -36.41 -10.45
N LYS A 167 3.94 -36.38 -11.78
CA LYS A 167 4.35 -35.27 -12.62
C LYS A 167 3.60 -33.97 -12.28
N ASN A 168 2.29 -34.00 -12.13
CA ASN A 168 1.47 -32.85 -11.77
C ASN A 168 1.91 -32.31 -10.41
N ARG A 169 2.13 -33.18 -9.42
CA ARG A 169 2.58 -32.77 -8.09
C ARG A 169 3.98 -32.14 -8.11
N ARG A 170 4.85 -32.60 -8.99
CA ARG A 170 6.15 -31.98 -9.23
C ARG A 170 5.98 -30.54 -9.72
N GLU A 171 5.17 -30.35 -10.76
CA GLU A 171 4.91 -29.01 -11.32
C GLU A 171 4.30 -28.06 -10.28
N GLU A 172 3.37 -28.53 -9.44
CA GLU A 172 2.82 -27.79 -8.32
C GLU A 172 3.89 -27.40 -7.28
N ASN A 173 4.80 -28.34 -6.94
CA ASN A 173 5.88 -28.06 -6.00
C ASN A 173 6.93 -27.09 -6.55
N GLU A 174 7.24 -27.17 -7.87
CA GLU A 174 8.11 -26.20 -8.54
C GLU A 174 7.50 -24.80 -8.52
N ARG A 175 6.22 -24.66 -8.87
CA ARG A 175 5.48 -23.39 -8.78
C ARG A 175 5.46 -22.85 -7.35
N TYR A 176 5.24 -23.71 -6.36
CA TYR A 176 5.25 -23.30 -4.96
C TYR A 176 6.61 -22.77 -4.53
N ARG A 177 7.72 -23.43 -4.91
CA ARG A 177 9.08 -22.94 -4.60
C ARG A 177 9.36 -21.60 -5.28
N GLU A 178 9.09 -21.48 -6.58
CA GLU A 178 9.27 -20.23 -7.31
C GLU A 178 8.50 -19.09 -6.65
N ARG A 179 7.27 -19.35 -6.23
CA ARG A 179 6.39 -18.40 -5.53
C ARG A 179 6.99 -17.96 -4.19
N GLU A 180 7.50 -18.89 -3.38
CA GLU A 180 8.13 -18.55 -2.09
C GLU A 180 9.46 -17.82 -2.28
N GLU A 181 10.29 -18.20 -3.23
CA GLU A 181 11.54 -17.51 -3.54
C GLU A 181 11.29 -16.06 -4.02
N LYS A 182 10.32 -15.85 -4.90
CA LYS A 182 9.91 -14.52 -5.34
C LYS A 182 9.34 -13.70 -4.18
N PHE A 183 8.55 -14.33 -3.30
CA PHE A 183 8.01 -13.69 -2.12
C PHE A 183 9.12 -13.22 -1.16
N ASP A 184 10.04 -14.11 -0.81
CA ASP A 184 11.14 -13.80 0.10
C ASP A 184 12.09 -12.76 -0.51
N LYS A 185 12.36 -12.79 -1.81
CA LYS A 185 13.14 -11.76 -2.50
C LYS A 185 12.48 -10.39 -2.39
N LEU A 186 11.20 -10.26 -2.72
CA LEU A 186 10.50 -8.97 -2.75
C LEU A 186 10.07 -8.54 -1.34
N PHE A 187 9.19 -9.29 -0.71
CA PHE A 187 8.57 -8.92 0.56
C PHE A 187 9.44 -9.19 1.79
N GLY A 188 10.28 -10.23 1.76
CA GLY A 188 11.28 -10.50 2.80
C GLY A 188 12.28 -9.36 2.95
N SER A 189 12.77 -8.81 1.83
CA SER A 189 13.65 -7.63 1.85
C SER A 189 13.00 -6.40 2.51
N TRP A 190 11.70 -6.17 2.23
CA TRP A 190 10.93 -5.10 2.87
C TRP A 190 10.71 -5.38 4.36
N GLN A 191 10.39 -6.62 4.73
CA GLN A 191 10.19 -7.02 6.12
C GLN A 191 11.44 -6.74 6.96
N GLU A 192 12.62 -7.14 6.49
CA GLU A 192 13.89 -6.88 7.18
C GLU A 192 14.13 -5.36 7.36
N GLY A 193 13.85 -4.53 6.33
CA GLY A 193 13.97 -3.09 6.44
C GLY A 193 12.98 -2.45 7.44
N LEU A 194 11.77 -2.99 7.53
CA LEU A 194 10.76 -2.55 8.51
C LEU A 194 11.18 -2.95 9.95
N GLU A 195 11.76 -4.13 10.14
CA GLU A 195 12.30 -4.58 11.42
C GLU A 195 13.46 -3.68 11.87
N GLU A 196 14.41 -3.36 10.98
CA GLU A 196 15.47 -2.40 11.23
C GLU A 196 14.91 -1.03 11.66
N SER A 197 13.85 -0.56 10.99
CA SER A 197 13.21 0.72 11.33
C SER A 197 12.58 0.71 12.71
N ILE A 198 11.91 -0.38 13.10
CA ILE A 198 11.32 -0.53 14.44
C ILE A 198 12.40 -0.51 15.52
N ILE A 199 13.54 -1.19 15.29
CA ILE A 199 14.67 -1.21 16.21
C ILE A 199 15.28 0.20 16.32
N SER A 200 15.52 0.87 15.20
CA SER A 200 16.05 2.23 15.15
C SER A 200 15.18 3.23 15.92
N GLU A 201 13.86 3.17 15.75
CA GLU A 201 12.92 4.03 16.51
C GLU A 201 12.94 3.71 18.00
N LYS A 202 13.06 2.44 18.38
CA LYS A 202 13.19 2.03 19.79
C LYS A 202 14.50 2.51 20.42
N ASP A 203 15.57 2.59 19.64
CA ASP A 203 16.88 3.00 20.14
C ASP A 203 17.04 4.52 20.26
N LYS A 204 16.22 5.29 19.54
CA LYS A 204 16.21 6.77 19.59
C LYS A 204 15.49 7.34 20.81
N VAL A 205 14.55 6.58 21.41
CA VAL A 205 13.77 7.11 22.54
C VAL A 205 14.58 7.17 23.83
N ALA A 206 14.25 8.15 24.65
CA ALA A 206 14.87 8.31 25.96
C ALA A 206 14.61 7.08 26.85
N LYS A 207 15.69 6.53 27.41
CA LYS A 207 15.64 5.46 28.42
C LYS A 207 16.07 6.06 29.75
N ILE A 208 15.16 6.03 30.72
CA ILE A 208 15.37 6.58 32.06
C ILE A 208 15.66 5.44 33.02
N VAL A 209 16.85 5.48 33.61
CA VAL A 209 17.30 4.54 34.66
C VAL A 209 16.98 5.18 36.01
N TYR A 210 16.27 4.50 36.88
CA TYR A 210 15.90 4.96 38.23
C TYR A 210 16.43 4.02 39.31
N SER A 211 16.75 4.57 40.45
CA SER A 211 17.16 3.85 41.65
C SER A 211 15.96 3.37 42.46
N GLU A 212 14.96 4.24 42.62
CA GLU A 212 13.75 3.94 43.38
C GLU A 212 12.50 4.39 42.60
N SER A 213 11.39 3.74 42.88
CA SER A 213 10.08 4.08 42.32
C SER A 213 8.98 3.90 43.36
N TYR A 214 8.08 4.88 43.49
CA TYR A 214 6.88 4.79 44.31
C TYR A 214 5.67 5.45 43.66
N ILE A 215 4.49 5.13 44.18
CA ILE A 215 3.23 5.71 43.66
C ILE A 215 2.63 6.54 44.79
N ASP A 216 2.42 7.81 44.50
CA ASP A 216 1.78 8.77 45.40
C ASP A 216 0.68 9.54 44.66
N ASN A 217 -0.51 9.67 45.30
CA ASN A 217 -1.66 10.47 44.84
C ASN A 217 -2.02 10.32 43.33
N GLY A 218 -1.85 9.12 42.76
CA GLY A 218 -2.18 8.87 41.35
C GLY A 218 -1.03 9.20 40.38
N GLN A 219 0.15 9.48 40.92
CA GLN A 219 1.39 9.73 40.17
C GLN A 219 2.42 8.63 40.46
N ILE A 220 3.26 8.32 39.49
CA ILE A 220 4.45 7.50 39.64
C ILE A 220 5.63 8.46 39.76
N VAL A 221 6.39 8.32 40.82
CA VAL A 221 7.61 9.09 41.05
C VAL A 221 8.82 8.15 40.88
N LEU A 222 9.75 8.55 40.03
CA LEU A 222 10.99 7.83 39.76
C LEU A 222 12.16 8.68 40.28
N GLU A 223 12.99 8.15 41.16
CA GLU A 223 14.23 8.79 41.61
C GLU A 223 15.36 8.40 40.67
N VAL A 224 15.96 9.38 40.04
CA VAL A 224 16.94 9.18 38.96
C VAL A 224 18.26 9.85 39.29
N ASP A 225 19.35 9.24 38.81
CA ASP A 225 20.71 9.79 38.89
C ASP A 225 21.02 10.52 37.56
N GLU A 226 21.30 11.82 37.63
CA GLU A 226 21.62 12.64 36.46
C GLU A 226 22.80 12.07 35.66
N CYS A 227 23.79 11.53 36.36
CA CYS A 227 25.03 11.00 35.72
C CYS A 227 24.72 9.81 34.78
N GLN A 228 23.64 9.08 35.04
CA GLN A 228 23.21 7.92 34.26
C GLN A 228 22.16 8.25 33.19
N ASN A 229 21.56 9.45 33.20
CA ASN A 229 20.41 9.83 32.41
C ASN A 229 20.62 11.13 31.59
N LYS A 230 21.53 11.12 30.63
CA LYS A 230 21.88 12.28 29.78
C LYS A 230 20.71 12.85 28.94
N SER A 231 19.62 12.13 28.82
CA SER A 231 18.46 12.54 28.02
C SER A 231 17.33 13.20 28.82
N ILE A 232 17.52 13.47 30.11
CA ILE A 232 16.49 14.12 30.95
C ILE A 232 16.18 15.53 30.44
N ASP A 233 17.21 16.27 30.03
CA ASP A 233 17.09 17.64 29.52
C ASP A 233 16.37 17.72 28.15
N GLU A 234 16.24 16.63 27.45
CA GLU A 234 15.58 16.54 26.14
C GLU A 234 14.10 16.13 26.23
N LEU A 235 13.58 15.82 27.45
CA LEU A 235 12.21 15.41 27.66
C LEU A 235 11.26 16.59 27.53
N GLU A 236 10.29 16.47 26.63
CA GLU A 236 9.23 17.46 26.43
C GLU A 236 8.06 17.23 27.40
N GLN A 237 7.34 18.31 27.77
CA GLN A 237 6.06 18.19 28.49
C GLN A 237 5.11 17.29 27.69
N ASN A 238 4.36 16.46 28.40
CA ASN A 238 3.46 15.42 27.86
C ASN A 238 4.15 14.21 27.20
N THR A 239 5.46 14.01 27.37
CA THR A 239 6.12 12.75 26.98
C THR A 239 5.45 11.58 27.68
N LYS A 240 5.09 10.54 26.89
CA LYS A 240 4.48 9.32 27.42
C LYS A 240 5.56 8.31 27.76
N PHE A 241 5.39 7.62 28.90
CA PHE A 241 6.30 6.60 29.37
C PHE A 241 5.66 5.22 29.38
N ILE A 242 6.49 4.21 29.07
CA ILE A 242 6.16 2.78 29.10
C ILE A 242 7.23 1.99 29.84
N ILE A 243 6.82 0.82 30.36
CA ILE A 243 7.74 -0.16 30.95
C ILE A 243 7.64 -1.48 30.18
N GLU A 244 8.77 -2.10 29.93
CA GLU A 244 8.86 -3.38 29.26
C GLU A 244 8.64 -4.55 30.25
N GLY A 245 7.72 -5.44 29.95
CA GLY A 245 7.51 -6.73 30.58
C GLY A 245 7.66 -7.88 29.59
N VAL A 246 7.29 -9.07 30.01
CA VAL A 246 7.21 -10.26 29.13
C VAL A 246 5.84 -10.92 29.27
N ASP A 247 5.33 -11.48 28.18
CA ASP A 247 4.12 -12.29 28.19
C ASP A 247 4.41 -13.74 28.61
N ASP A 248 3.37 -14.57 28.64
CA ASP A 248 3.46 -15.99 29.03
C ASP A 248 4.32 -16.83 28.07
N ARG A 249 4.67 -16.28 26.89
CA ARG A 249 5.54 -16.90 25.87
C ARG A 249 6.96 -16.33 25.87
N GLY A 250 7.28 -15.43 26.84
CA GLY A 250 8.58 -14.79 26.95
C GLY A 250 8.79 -13.64 25.94
N GLN A 251 7.73 -13.18 25.25
CA GLN A 251 7.85 -12.08 24.30
C GLN A 251 7.73 -10.72 25.01
N PRO A 252 8.46 -9.66 24.57
CA PRO A 252 8.39 -8.35 25.19
C PRO A 252 7.00 -7.72 25.00
N VAL A 253 6.42 -7.26 26.10
CA VAL A 253 5.16 -6.52 26.15
C VAL A 253 5.39 -5.19 26.84
N TYR A 254 4.80 -4.10 26.30
CA TYR A 254 4.99 -2.75 26.82
C TYR A 254 3.73 -2.26 27.53
N PHE A 255 3.85 -1.86 28.78
CA PHE A 255 2.77 -1.32 29.59
C PHE A 255 2.91 0.19 29.71
N GLU A 256 1.81 0.91 29.51
CA GLU A 256 1.73 2.36 29.65
C GLU A 256 1.82 2.73 31.14
N LEU A 257 2.69 3.68 31.45
CA LEU A 257 2.85 4.24 32.80
C LEU A 257 2.08 5.52 32.97
N GLY A 258 2.07 6.38 31.97
CA GLY A 258 1.41 7.66 31.98
C GLY A 258 2.15 8.74 31.16
N ILE A 259 1.90 9.99 31.51
CA ILE A 259 2.43 11.16 30.83
C ILE A 259 3.33 11.93 31.80
N LEU A 260 4.46 12.45 31.31
CA LEU A 260 5.32 13.33 32.10
C LEU A 260 4.53 14.52 32.62
N ASP A 261 4.49 14.66 33.92
CA ASP A 261 3.84 15.78 34.63
C ASP A 261 4.87 16.83 35.03
N ASP A 262 5.94 16.42 35.73
CA ASP A 262 6.96 17.34 36.20
C ASP A 262 8.34 16.67 36.33
N ILE A 263 9.39 17.46 36.32
CA ILE A 263 10.78 17.05 36.66
C ILE A 263 11.24 17.94 37.82
N ILE A 264 11.40 17.35 38.98
CA ILE A 264 11.81 18.05 40.19
C ILE A 264 13.29 17.81 40.43
N CYS A 265 14.09 18.87 40.40
CA CYS A 265 15.51 18.84 40.68
C CYS A 265 15.75 19.38 42.09
N ASP A 266 16.14 18.53 43.01
CA ASP A 266 16.60 18.84 44.35
C ASP A 266 18.13 18.83 44.39
N ASP A 267 18.79 19.43 45.38
CA ASP A 267 20.26 19.57 45.47
C ASP A 267 21.00 18.20 45.39
N ASP A 268 20.36 17.09 45.74
CA ASP A 268 20.97 15.74 45.77
C ASP A 268 20.23 14.69 44.90
N SER A 269 19.09 15.02 44.24
CA SER A 269 18.32 14.05 43.46
C SER A 269 17.41 14.69 42.40
N VAL A 270 17.25 13.99 41.28
CA VAL A 270 16.25 14.35 40.27
C VAL A 270 15.07 13.36 40.36
N LYS A 271 13.84 13.90 40.38
CA LYS A 271 12.62 13.10 40.42
C LYS A 271 11.81 13.35 39.17
N ILE A 272 11.47 12.27 38.45
CA ILE A 272 10.57 12.32 37.32
C ILE A 272 9.17 11.92 37.78
N VAL A 273 8.20 12.82 37.65
CA VAL A 273 6.81 12.64 38.04
C VAL A 273 5.96 12.29 36.80
N ILE A 274 5.33 11.13 36.81
CA ILE A 274 4.49 10.65 35.70
C ILE A 274 3.04 10.56 36.19
N GLN A 275 2.14 11.33 35.57
CA GLN A 275 0.71 11.27 35.81
C GLN A 275 0.12 9.97 35.25
N MET A 276 -0.43 9.13 36.11
CA MET A 276 -1.01 7.85 35.73
C MET A 276 -2.27 8.02 34.85
N PRO A 277 -2.52 7.10 33.90
CA PRO A 277 -3.76 7.09 33.14
C PRO A 277 -4.97 6.83 34.05
N LYS A 278 -6.14 7.41 33.72
CA LYS A 278 -7.40 7.22 34.49
C LYS A 278 -7.84 5.77 34.64
N LYS A 279 -7.33 4.85 33.80
CA LYS A 279 -7.52 3.40 33.95
C LYS A 279 -6.49 2.86 34.94
N VAL A 280 -6.99 2.14 35.93
CA VAL A 280 -6.16 1.50 36.99
C VAL A 280 -5.00 0.70 36.35
N LEU A 281 -3.78 0.97 36.80
CA LEU A 281 -2.61 0.17 36.42
C LEU A 281 -2.87 -1.32 36.72
N LYS A 282 -2.68 -2.18 35.72
CA LYS A 282 -2.74 -3.64 35.92
C LYS A 282 -1.72 -4.03 36.98
N GLY A 283 -2.07 -4.99 37.87
CA GLY A 283 -1.23 -5.40 38.98
C GLY A 283 0.22 -5.73 38.64
N ASN A 284 0.44 -6.24 37.42
CA ASN A 284 1.79 -6.54 36.87
C ASN A 284 2.69 -5.30 36.75
N VAL A 285 2.15 -4.10 36.49
CA VAL A 285 2.95 -2.87 36.31
C VAL A 285 3.62 -2.45 37.62
N ARG A 286 2.92 -2.53 38.77
CA ARG A 286 3.51 -2.26 40.09
C ARG A 286 4.67 -3.19 40.42
N THR A 287 4.53 -4.45 40.02
CA THR A 287 5.59 -5.47 40.23
C THR A 287 6.77 -5.22 39.29
N LEU A 288 6.51 -4.79 38.07
CA LEU A 288 7.55 -4.45 37.09
C LEU A 288 8.35 -3.23 37.52
N LEU A 289 7.71 -2.16 38.01
CA LEU A 289 8.37 -0.98 38.54
C LEU A 289 9.32 -1.29 39.72
N LYS A 290 9.00 -2.30 40.54
CA LYS A 290 9.87 -2.74 41.63
C LYS A 290 11.01 -3.66 41.19
N LYS A 291 10.83 -4.37 40.07
CA LYS A 291 11.81 -5.35 39.56
C LYS A 291 12.76 -4.80 38.52
N LYS A 292 12.36 -3.79 37.77
CA LYS A 292 13.13 -3.17 36.71
C LYS A 292 13.68 -1.83 37.19
N SER A 293 14.83 -1.46 36.68
CA SER A 293 15.49 -0.20 36.99
C SER A 293 15.40 0.81 35.85
N ASN A 294 14.58 0.57 34.84
CA ASN A 294 14.43 1.48 33.71
C ASN A 294 13.01 1.56 33.15
N VAL A 295 12.66 2.73 32.69
CA VAL A 295 11.50 3.01 31.84
C VAL A 295 11.93 3.67 30.56
N MET A 296 11.07 3.73 29.57
CA MET A 296 11.41 4.37 28.30
C MET A 296 10.24 5.24 27.80
N GLU A 297 10.56 6.21 26.99
CA GLU A 297 9.58 6.97 26.24
C GLU A 297 8.77 6.04 25.31
N ASP A 298 7.50 6.37 25.07
CA ASP A 298 6.60 5.52 24.29
C ASP A 298 6.85 5.66 22.78
N PHE A 299 7.63 4.74 22.24
CA PHE A 299 7.92 4.64 20.80
C PHE A 299 6.80 3.96 19.99
N ARG A 300 5.73 3.46 20.62
CA ARG A 300 4.70 2.67 19.95
C ARG A 300 3.94 3.45 18.88
N ALA A 301 3.75 4.75 19.09
CA ALA A 301 3.12 5.63 18.11
C ALA A 301 3.96 5.70 16.83
N ASN A 302 5.28 5.90 16.96
CA ASN A 302 6.23 6.00 15.85
C ASN A 302 6.36 4.68 15.09
N THR A 303 6.31 3.55 15.78
CA THR A 303 6.42 2.22 15.17
C THR A 303 5.11 1.64 14.67
N SER A 304 3.96 2.27 14.94
CA SER A 304 2.64 1.73 14.59
C SER A 304 2.46 1.57 13.07
N SER A 305 3.01 2.48 12.28
CA SER A 305 2.94 2.40 10.82
C SER A 305 3.74 1.21 10.27
N TYR A 306 4.94 0.98 10.78
CA TYR A 306 5.79 -0.17 10.38
C TYR A 306 5.13 -1.50 10.76
N LYS A 307 4.51 -1.58 11.94
CA LYS A 307 3.78 -2.78 12.39
C LYS A 307 2.58 -3.10 11.49
N ARG A 308 1.83 -2.08 11.03
CA ARG A 308 0.73 -2.26 10.07
C ARG A 308 1.23 -2.80 8.74
N GLN A 309 2.34 -2.29 8.24
CA GLN A 309 2.99 -2.75 7.02
C GLN A 309 3.49 -4.20 7.16
N MET A 310 4.14 -4.55 8.27
CA MET A 310 4.56 -5.93 8.55
C MET A 310 3.38 -6.90 8.63
N ASN A 311 2.27 -6.48 9.26
CA ASN A 311 1.07 -7.30 9.33
C ASN A 311 0.47 -7.52 7.93
N ALA A 312 0.49 -6.51 7.06
CA ALA A 312 0.04 -6.66 5.68
C ALA A 312 0.89 -7.67 4.89
N ILE A 313 2.23 -7.65 5.07
CA ILE A 313 3.12 -8.66 4.47
C ILE A 313 2.79 -10.07 5.01
N ARG A 314 2.54 -10.20 6.31
CA ARG A 314 2.14 -11.49 6.91
C ARG A 314 0.80 -11.98 6.37
N SER A 315 -0.20 -11.11 6.27
CA SER A 315 -1.50 -11.46 5.68
C SER A 315 -1.37 -11.88 4.21
N LEU A 316 -0.49 -11.23 3.42
CA LEU A 316 -0.20 -11.68 2.06
C LEU A 316 0.48 -13.06 2.05
N LYS A 317 1.39 -13.32 2.98
CA LYS A 317 2.07 -14.63 3.11
C LYS A 317 1.08 -15.75 3.48
N SER A 318 0.16 -15.49 4.41
CA SER A 318 -0.87 -16.45 4.86
C SER A 318 -2.12 -16.48 3.98
N GLU A 319 -2.14 -15.70 2.90
CA GLU A 319 -3.26 -15.61 1.94
C GLU A 319 -4.56 -15.06 2.56
N GLU A 320 -4.43 -14.22 3.58
CA GLU A 320 -5.53 -13.49 4.23
C GLU A 320 -5.81 -12.17 3.52
N TYR A 321 -6.43 -12.22 2.35
CA TYR A 321 -6.78 -11.06 1.52
C TYR A 321 -8.06 -11.30 0.73
N SER A 322 -8.72 -10.21 0.28
CA SER A 322 -10.04 -10.28 -0.34
C SER A 322 -10.00 -10.46 -1.86
N ALA A 323 -8.94 -10.03 -2.56
CA ALA A 323 -8.81 -10.14 -4.01
C ALA A 323 -8.32 -11.53 -4.42
N ARG A 324 -8.95 -12.14 -5.43
CA ARG A 324 -8.59 -13.47 -5.94
C ARG A 324 -7.16 -13.45 -6.52
N ASN A 325 -6.36 -14.50 -6.26
CA ASN A 325 -5.01 -14.71 -6.80
C ASN A 325 -4.04 -13.53 -6.60
N LEU A 326 -4.29 -12.66 -5.60
CA LEU A 326 -3.52 -11.44 -5.40
C LEU A 326 -2.03 -11.70 -5.24
N LYS A 327 -1.63 -12.69 -4.41
CA LYS A 327 -0.23 -13.03 -4.17
C LYS A 327 0.48 -13.40 -5.47
N ASP A 328 -0.16 -14.20 -6.33
CA ASP A 328 0.42 -14.70 -7.56
C ASP A 328 0.58 -13.60 -8.61
N ILE A 329 -0.38 -12.68 -8.70
CA ILE A 329 -0.31 -11.49 -9.55
C ILE A 329 0.82 -10.56 -9.09
N LEU A 330 0.92 -10.27 -7.78
CA LEU A 330 1.96 -9.40 -7.23
C LEU A 330 3.38 -9.98 -7.37
N LEU A 331 3.52 -11.30 -7.38
CA LEU A 331 4.79 -12.01 -7.58
C LEU A 331 5.09 -12.30 -9.05
N ASN A 332 4.21 -11.93 -9.97
CA ASN A 332 4.33 -12.29 -11.39
C ASN A 332 4.60 -13.80 -11.59
N VAL A 333 3.82 -14.62 -10.91
CA VAL A 333 3.80 -16.08 -11.07
C VAL A 333 2.65 -16.51 -11.97
N GLU A 334 1.54 -15.77 -11.87
CA GLU A 334 0.35 -15.98 -12.70
C GLU A 334 -0.02 -14.64 -13.35
N GLU A 335 -0.22 -14.65 -14.66
CA GLU A 335 -0.74 -13.49 -15.37
C GLU A 335 -2.25 -13.41 -15.15
N PRO A 336 -2.81 -12.20 -14.86
CA PRO A 336 -4.25 -12.06 -14.81
C PRO A 336 -4.85 -12.32 -16.20
N GLU A 337 -5.94 -13.07 -16.24
CA GLU A 337 -6.63 -13.40 -17.50
C GLU A 337 -7.09 -12.13 -18.23
N GLU A 338 -6.92 -12.09 -19.55
CA GLU A 338 -7.50 -11.03 -20.38
C GLU A 338 -9.01 -11.17 -20.42
N ILE A 339 -9.71 -10.24 -19.79
CA ILE A 339 -11.17 -10.23 -19.78
C ILE A 339 -11.66 -9.45 -21.00
N PRO A 340 -12.53 -10.03 -21.82
CA PRO A 340 -13.20 -9.28 -22.87
C PRO A 340 -14.04 -8.16 -22.23
N THR A 341 -14.05 -6.99 -22.87
CA THR A 341 -14.80 -5.81 -22.38
C THR A 341 -16.26 -6.15 -22.22
N ILE A 342 -16.71 -6.28 -20.96
CA ILE A 342 -18.10 -6.68 -20.63
C ILE A 342 -18.98 -5.46 -20.38
N PHE A 343 -18.38 -4.35 -19.94
CA PHE A 343 -19.09 -3.15 -19.50
C PHE A 343 -18.63 -1.90 -20.24
N GLU A 344 -19.55 -1.25 -20.94
CA GLU A 344 -19.35 0.08 -21.54
C GLU A 344 -20.08 1.12 -20.68
N PRO A 345 -19.36 2.00 -19.95
CA PRO A 345 -19.96 3.00 -19.09
C PRO A 345 -20.61 4.12 -19.90
N LYS A 346 -21.75 4.63 -19.41
CA LYS A 346 -22.24 5.95 -19.83
C LYS A 346 -21.52 6.99 -19.00
N PHE A 347 -20.57 7.69 -19.60
CA PHE A 347 -19.74 8.66 -18.87
C PHE A 347 -20.57 9.77 -18.24
N ILE A 348 -20.32 10.06 -16.97
CA ILE A 348 -20.95 11.12 -16.16
C ILE A 348 -20.24 12.44 -16.45
N ALA A 349 -18.89 12.41 -16.43
CA ALA A 349 -18.08 13.59 -16.70
C ALA A 349 -18.15 13.99 -18.18
N GLN A 350 -18.58 15.23 -18.41
CA GLN A 350 -18.52 15.81 -19.76
C GLN A 350 -17.05 15.95 -20.19
N LYS A 351 -16.75 15.57 -21.45
CA LYS A 351 -15.46 15.77 -22.13
C LYS A 351 -14.27 14.98 -21.53
N LEU A 352 -14.47 13.67 -21.28
CA LEU A 352 -13.32 12.77 -21.17
C LEU A 352 -12.71 12.53 -22.55
N ASN A 353 -11.38 12.61 -22.66
CA ASN A 353 -10.70 12.21 -23.88
C ASN A 353 -10.60 10.68 -24.01
N THR A 354 -10.17 10.20 -25.17
CA THR A 354 -10.14 8.76 -25.48
C THR A 354 -9.29 7.96 -24.47
N SER A 355 -8.10 8.46 -24.09
CA SER A 355 -7.23 7.76 -23.13
C SER A 355 -7.84 7.72 -21.72
N GLN A 356 -8.54 8.78 -21.31
CA GLN A 356 -9.26 8.83 -20.04
C GLN A 356 -10.47 7.88 -20.04
N GLN A 357 -11.23 7.82 -21.14
CA GLN A 357 -12.35 6.87 -21.30
C GLN A 357 -11.84 5.42 -21.22
N GLN A 358 -10.77 5.10 -21.94
CA GLN A 358 -10.17 3.78 -21.91
C GLN A 358 -9.65 3.41 -20.50
N ALA A 359 -9.10 4.37 -19.75
CA ALA A 359 -8.68 4.15 -18.39
C ALA A 359 -9.86 3.75 -17.47
N VAL A 360 -11.00 4.45 -17.60
CA VAL A 360 -12.22 4.09 -16.84
C VAL A 360 -12.73 2.70 -17.24
N ILE A 361 -12.81 2.42 -18.55
CA ILE A 361 -13.29 1.13 -19.06
C ILE A 361 -12.41 -0.01 -18.55
N LYS A 362 -11.09 0.09 -18.70
CA LYS A 362 -10.15 -0.95 -18.26
C LYS A 362 -10.17 -1.14 -16.75
N ALA A 363 -10.17 -0.04 -15.97
CA ALA A 363 -10.26 -0.11 -14.53
C ALA A 363 -11.54 -0.79 -14.04
N LEU A 364 -12.68 -0.55 -14.68
CA LEU A 364 -13.96 -1.17 -14.29
C LEU A 364 -14.09 -2.62 -14.77
N ASN A 365 -13.45 -2.98 -15.88
CA ASN A 365 -13.54 -4.33 -16.46
C ASN A 365 -12.39 -5.25 -16.01
N SER A 366 -11.27 -4.75 -15.47
CA SER A 366 -10.24 -5.62 -14.87
C SER A 366 -10.85 -6.49 -13.77
N GLU A 367 -10.44 -7.74 -13.65
CA GLU A 367 -11.00 -8.64 -12.62
C GLU A 367 -10.61 -8.20 -11.21
N ASN A 368 -9.31 -8.13 -10.92
CA ASN A 368 -8.78 -7.90 -9.59
C ASN A 368 -7.99 -6.59 -9.48
N ILE A 369 -7.19 -6.25 -10.51
CA ILE A 369 -6.28 -5.12 -10.46
C ILE A 369 -6.31 -4.34 -11.78
N GLY A 370 -6.46 -3.02 -11.67
CA GLY A 370 -6.33 -2.07 -12.78
C GLY A 370 -5.27 -1.03 -12.45
N LEU A 371 -4.44 -0.66 -13.43
CA LEU A 371 -3.38 0.30 -13.27
C LEU A 371 -3.52 1.45 -14.27
N ILE A 372 -3.44 2.69 -13.77
CA ILE A 372 -3.52 3.90 -14.58
C ILE A 372 -2.24 4.71 -14.36
N GLN A 373 -1.44 4.81 -15.42
CA GLN A 373 -0.34 5.78 -15.43
C GLN A 373 -0.87 7.13 -15.88
N GLY A 374 -0.73 8.13 -15.04
CA GLY A 374 -1.15 9.49 -15.32
C GLY A 374 0.00 10.50 -15.22
N PRO A 375 0.67 10.82 -16.32
CA PRO A 375 1.64 11.91 -16.39
C PRO A 375 1.12 13.25 -15.87
N PRO A 376 2.01 14.26 -15.65
CA PRO A 376 1.58 15.56 -15.14
C PRO A 376 0.50 16.21 -16.02
N GLY A 377 -0.57 16.70 -15.39
CA GLY A 377 -1.64 17.45 -16.10
C GLY A 377 -2.59 16.61 -16.95
N THR A 378 -2.52 15.28 -16.92
CA THR A 378 -3.36 14.38 -17.75
C THR A 378 -4.73 14.09 -17.16
N GLY A 379 -5.06 14.63 -15.97
CA GLY A 379 -6.39 14.54 -15.38
C GLY A 379 -6.66 13.27 -14.59
N LYS A 380 -5.66 12.72 -13.88
CA LYS A 380 -5.80 11.56 -12.95
C LYS A 380 -7.03 11.68 -12.07
N THR A 381 -7.16 12.80 -11.35
CA THR A 381 -8.27 13.05 -10.42
C THR A 381 -9.64 13.01 -11.13
N LYS A 382 -9.72 13.47 -12.38
CA LYS A 382 -10.94 13.42 -13.18
C LYS A 382 -11.34 11.98 -13.52
N VAL A 383 -10.37 11.13 -13.85
CA VAL A 383 -10.58 9.70 -14.11
C VAL A 383 -11.00 8.97 -12.84
N ILE A 384 -10.36 9.25 -11.69
CA ILE A 384 -10.73 8.68 -10.38
C ILE A 384 -12.18 9.03 -10.03
N LYS A 385 -12.58 10.29 -10.19
CA LYS A 385 -13.97 10.74 -9.91
C LYS A 385 -14.98 10.03 -10.81
N GLU A 386 -14.66 9.88 -12.08
CA GLU A 386 -15.51 9.14 -13.02
C GLU A 386 -15.66 7.68 -12.62
N ILE A 387 -14.56 7.00 -12.22
CA ILE A 387 -14.61 5.61 -11.75
C ILE A 387 -15.51 5.49 -10.51
N ILE A 388 -15.36 6.37 -9.53
CA ILE A 388 -16.20 6.38 -8.33
C ILE A 388 -17.66 6.59 -8.72
N GLY A 389 -17.95 7.57 -9.58
CA GLY A 389 -19.30 7.86 -10.06
C GLY A 389 -19.94 6.68 -10.77
N GLN A 390 -19.19 5.97 -11.61
CA GLN A 390 -19.68 4.77 -12.31
C GLN A 390 -19.99 3.63 -11.33
N VAL A 391 -19.14 3.39 -10.34
CA VAL A 391 -19.34 2.36 -9.30
C VAL A 391 -20.61 2.67 -8.50
N VAL A 392 -20.78 3.90 -8.05
CA VAL A 392 -21.94 4.33 -7.27
C VAL A 392 -23.22 4.28 -8.12
N THR A 393 -23.20 4.78 -9.36
CA THR A 393 -24.39 4.77 -10.25
C THR A 393 -24.85 3.35 -10.60
N LYS A 394 -23.90 2.41 -10.75
CA LYS A 394 -24.21 1.00 -10.97
C LYS A 394 -24.90 0.39 -9.74
N SER A 395 -24.43 0.72 -8.56
CA SER A 395 -24.94 0.24 -7.28
C SER A 395 -26.38 0.68 -7.04
N ILE A 396 -26.71 1.92 -7.32
CA ILE A 396 -28.11 2.43 -7.21
C ILE A 396 -29.07 1.59 -8.06
N LYS A 397 -28.62 1.10 -9.22
CA LYS A 397 -29.45 0.28 -10.11
C LYS A 397 -29.61 -1.18 -9.64
N THR A 398 -28.63 -1.71 -8.90
CA THR A 398 -28.59 -3.12 -8.45
C THR A 398 -29.03 -3.29 -7.00
N ALA A 399 -29.32 -2.19 -6.28
CA ALA A 399 -29.58 -2.16 -4.83
C ALA A 399 -28.41 -2.69 -3.97
N ASP A 400 -27.24 -2.94 -4.56
CA ASP A 400 -26.01 -3.25 -3.84
C ASP A 400 -25.32 -1.95 -3.42
N SER A 401 -24.88 -1.82 -2.18
CA SER A 401 -24.13 -0.67 -1.68
C SER A 401 -22.64 -1.02 -1.60
N PRO A 402 -21.86 -0.78 -2.67
CA PRO A 402 -20.44 -1.12 -2.66
C PRO A 402 -19.69 -0.22 -1.66
N ARG A 403 -18.72 -0.79 -0.99
CA ARG A 403 -17.79 -0.05 -0.13
C ARG A 403 -16.54 0.30 -0.91
N ILE A 404 -16.22 1.59 -0.96
CA ILE A 404 -15.07 2.13 -1.68
C ILE A 404 -14.07 2.70 -0.67
N LEU A 405 -12.83 2.23 -0.72
CA LEU A 405 -11.72 2.83 0.02
C LEU A 405 -10.91 3.72 -0.94
N ILE A 406 -10.78 5.00 -0.60
CA ILE A 406 -9.94 5.95 -1.33
C ILE A 406 -8.73 6.28 -0.47
N VAL A 407 -7.54 5.98 -0.98
CA VAL A 407 -6.31 6.28 -0.27
C VAL A 407 -5.26 6.94 -1.16
N SER A 408 -4.38 7.69 -0.50
CA SER A 408 -3.17 8.24 -1.13
C SER A 408 -2.05 8.30 -0.09
N GLN A 409 -0.83 8.53 -0.55
CA GLN A 409 0.31 8.73 0.34
C GLN A 409 0.20 10.04 1.14
N SER A 410 -0.40 11.09 0.59
CA SER A 410 -0.54 12.40 1.24
C SER A 410 -2.00 12.75 1.56
N HIS A 411 -2.20 13.48 2.68
CA HIS A 411 -3.51 14.00 3.06
C HIS A 411 -4.11 14.91 1.99
N THR A 412 -3.29 15.82 1.43
CA THR A 412 -3.72 16.77 0.39
C THR A 412 -4.24 16.09 -0.87
N ALA A 413 -3.63 14.98 -1.29
CA ALA A 413 -4.11 14.25 -2.47
C ALA A 413 -5.49 13.61 -2.22
N VAL A 414 -5.71 13.05 -1.05
CA VAL A 414 -7.03 12.52 -0.64
C VAL A 414 -8.08 13.63 -0.64
N ASP A 415 -7.75 14.77 -0.03
CA ASP A 415 -8.67 15.90 0.11
C ASP A 415 -9.05 16.48 -1.28
N ASN A 416 -8.10 16.59 -2.21
CA ASN A 416 -8.33 17.02 -3.60
C ASN A 416 -9.29 16.11 -4.37
N ILE A 417 -9.27 14.80 -4.10
CA ILE A 417 -10.25 13.88 -4.69
C ILE A 417 -11.63 14.18 -4.13
N LEU A 418 -11.74 14.31 -2.81
CA LEU A 418 -13.03 14.53 -2.13
C LEU A 418 -13.65 15.90 -2.48
N GLU A 419 -12.86 16.97 -2.53
CA GLU A 419 -13.35 18.32 -2.90
C GLU A 419 -14.03 18.36 -4.26
N GLY A 420 -13.73 17.44 -5.13
CA GLY A 420 -14.34 17.44 -6.46
C GLY A 420 -15.38 16.34 -6.69
N LEU A 421 -15.72 15.54 -5.69
CA LEU A 421 -16.81 14.57 -5.80
C LEU A 421 -18.18 15.23 -5.68
N ASP A 422 -18.27 16.34 -4.94
CA ASP A 422 -19.52 17.07 -4.63
C ASP A 422 -20.31 17.54 -5.86
N SER A 423 -19.64 17.83 -6.97
CA SER A 423 -20.29 18.33 -8.18
C SER A 423 -20.75 17.26 -9.14
N THR A 424 -20.38 16.00 -8.89
CA THR A 424 -20.55 14.90 -9.86
C THR A 424 -21.46 13.77 -9.39
N ILE A 425 -21.64 13.61 -8.07
CA ILE A 425 -22.38 12.49 -7.48
C ILE A 425 -23.43 13.03 -6.52
N SER A 426 -24.57 12.37 -6.40
CA SER A 426 -25.74 12.80 -5.60
C SER A 426 -25.37 13.10 -4.13
N ASP A 427 -26.12 14.02 -3.51
CA ASP A 427 -26.02 14.40 -2.09
C ASP A 427 -26.22 13.23 -1.10
N ASP A 428 -26.65 12.07 -1.61
CA ASP A 428 -26.93 10.85 -0.84
C ASP A 428 -25.70 9.96 -0.60
N LEU A 429 -24.50 10.38 -1.05
CA LEU A 429 -23.28 9.59 -0.88
C LEU A 429 -22.66 9.81 0.51
N GLU A 430 -22.69 8.78 1.35
CA GLU A 430 -22.06 8.82 2.68
C GLU A 430 -20.52 8.66 2.57
N ILE A 431 -19.80 9.76 2.80
CA ILE A 431 -18.33 9.80 2.74
C ILE A 431 -17.76 10.04 4.13
N VAL A 432 -16.85 9.19 4.60
CA VAL A 432 -16.11 9.37 5.86
C VAL A 432 -14.62 9.57 5.61
N ARG A 433 -14.09 10.71 6.05
CA ARG A 433 -12.65 11.05 5.99
C ARG A 433 -11.96 10.72 7.30
N ILE A 434 -11.04 9.75 7.27
CA ILE A 434 -10.24 9.34 8.43
C ILE A 434 -8.89 10.06 8.40
N GLY A 435 -8.57 10.78 9.47
CA GLY A 435 -7.33 11.51 9.65
C GLY A 435 -7.41 12.45 10.84
N ALA A 436 -6.28 12.94 11.35
CA ALA A 436 -6.25 13.97 12.37
C ALA A 436 -6.67 15.32 11.76
N ASP A 437 -7.56 16.05 12.40
CA ASP A 437 -8.16 17.31 11.88
C ASP A 437 -7.12 18.32 11.41
N LYS A 438 -6.00 18.44 12.11
CA LYS A 438 -4.88 19.33 11.74
C LYS A 438 -4.24 19.02 10.38
N ASN A 439 -4.45 17.81 9.85
CA ASN A 439 -3.87 17.35 8.61
C ASN A 439 -4.88 17.29 7.46
N VAL A 440 -6.15 17.62 7.73
CA VAL A 440 -7.26 17.62 6.76
C VAL A 440 -7.59 19.04 6.38
N SER A 441 -7.93 19.30 5.10
CA SER A 441 -8.28 20.66 4.68
C SER A 441 -9.54 21.15 5.40
N PRO A 442 -9.66 22.46 5.73
CA PRO A 442 -10.83 22.98 6.45
C PRO A 442 -12.16 22.69 5.74
N LYS A 443 -12.18 22.71 4.42
CA LYS A 443 -13.38 22.40 3.61
C LYS A 443 -13.85 20.95 3.78
N ILE A 444 -12.91 20.03 3.92
CA ILE A 444 -13.18 18.61 4.13
C ILE A 444 -13.49 18.33 5.59
N THR A 445 -12.79 18.99 6.53
CA THR A 445 -12.99 18.83 7.97
C THR A 445 -14.42 19.13 8.39
N CYS A 446 -15.00 20.22 7.89
CA CYS A 446 -16.37 20.61 8.25
C CYS A 446 -17.47 19.76 7.59
N ARG A 447 -17.12 18.83 6.69
CA ARG A 447 -18.13 18.09 5.89
C ARG A 447 -18.04 16.58 6.04
N TYR A 448 -16.82 16.02 6.04
CA TYR A 448 -16.60 14.58 5.88
C TYR A 448 -15.88 13.90 7.05
N THR A 449 -15.44 14.64 8.07
CA THR A 449 -14.84 14.03 9.26
C THR A 449 -15.90 13.47 10.20
N MET A 450 -15.51 12.54 11.06
CA MET A 450 -16.41 11.96 12.06
C MET A 450 -17.08 13.01 12.96
N PRO A 451 -16.38 14.05 13.47
CA PRO A 451 -17.02 15.15 14.19
C PRO A 451 -18.10 15.86 13.36
N ALA A 452 -17.79 16.19 12.10
CA ALA A 452 -18.76 16.89 11.23
C ALA A 452 -20.04 16.08 10.99
N HIS A 453 -19.91 14.76 10.76
CA HIS A 453 -21.07 13.87 10.62
C HIS A 453 -21.90 13.79 11.91
N ARG A 454 -21.25 13.74 13.07
CA ARG A 454 -21.96 13.78 14.37
C ARG A 454 -22.71 15.09 14.55
N ASP A 455 -22.03 16.21 14.33
CA ASP A 455 -22.64 17.55 14.51
C ASP A 455 -23.85 17.73 13.56
N LYS A 456 -23.74 17.29 12.31
CA LYS A 456 -24.85 17.29 11.35
C LYS A 456 -26.02 16.43 11.83
N LEU A 457 -25.75 15.19 12.23
CA LEU A 457 -26.78 14.27 12.70
C LEU A 457 -27.48 14.82 13.94
N PHE A 458 -26.71 15.38 14.89
CA PHE A 458 -27.30 16.02 16.07
C PHE A 458 -28.16 17.21 15.71
N PHE A 459 -27.70 18.05 14.79
CA PHE A 459 -28.48 19.21 14.34
C PHE A 459 -29.82 18.73 13.71
N ASP A 460 -29.76 17.71 12.83
CA ASP A 460 -30.95 17.19 12.16
C ASP A 460 -31.91 16.51 13.15
N VAL A 461 -31.40 15.69 14.08
CA VAL A 461 -32.22 15.07 15.12
C VAL A 461 -32.87 16.13 16.02
N LYS A 462 -32.12 17.12 16.48
CA LYS A 462 -32.64 18.19 17.32
C LYS A 462 -33.72 19.00 16.61
N LYS A 463 -33.47 19.38 15.37
CA LYS A 463 -34.43 20.09 14.53
C LYS A 463 -35.73 19.29 14.34
N ASN A 464 -35.61 18.00 13.99
CA ASN A 464 -36.79 17.12 13.80
C ASN A 464 -37.59 16.95 15.09
N VAL A 465 -36.91 16.85 16.24
CA VAL A 465 -37.57 16.77 17.54
C VAL A 465 -38.27 18.12 17.90
N GLU A 466 -37.64 19.26 17.65
CA GLU A 466 -38.24 20.57 17.84
C GLU A 466 -39.48 20.79 16.94
N GLU A 467 -39.41 20.34 15.67
CA GLU A 467 -40.56 20.42 14.73
C GLU A 467 -41.70 19.48 15.17
N TYR A 468 -41.37 18.27 15.59
CA TYR A 468 -42.34 17.32 16.15
C TYR A 468 -42.99 17.86 17.42
N ASP A 469 -42.19 18.35 18.35
CA ASP A 469 -42.67 18.93 19.60
C ASP A 469 -43.65 20.09 19.36
N LYS A 470 -43.35 21.01 18.43
CA LYS A 470 -44.24 22.11 18.04
C LYS A 470 -45.58 21.57 17.46
N SER A 471 -45.52 20.60 16.57
CA SER A 471 -46.72 19.99 15.99
C SER A 471 -47.58 19.31 17.06
N MET A 472 -46.95 18.66 18.01
CA MET A 472 -47.63 17.99 19.12
C MET A 472 -48.20 18.99 20.16
N GLU A 473 -47.51 20.09 20.41
CA GLU A 473 -48.01 21.16 21.28
C GLU A 473 -49.36 21.74 20.79
N GLU A 474 -49.47 21.93 19.47
CA GLU A 474 -50.75 22.34 18.85
C GLU A 474 -51.84 21.31 19.10
N VAL A 475 -51.54 20.02 18.98
CA VAL A 475 -52.53 18.93 19.23
C VAL A 475 -52.91 18.82 20.69
N TYR A 476 -51.96 19.03 21.61
CA TYR A 476 -52.20 18.90 23.05
C TYR A 476 -52.79 20.16 23.71
N GLN A 477 -52.85 21.31 23.02
CA GLN A 477 -53.52 22.53 23.53
C GLN A 477 -55.01 22.32 23.82
N ASP A 478 -55.69 21.46 23.04
CA ASP A 478 -57.11 21.19 23.19
C ASP A 478 -57.41 20.03 24.11
N ILE A 479 -56.40 19.37 24.70
CA ILE A 479 -56.60 18.22 25.58
C ILE A 479 -56.70 18.60 27.03
N SER A 480 -57.86 18.34 27.67
CA SER A 480 -58.12 18.61 29.08
C SER A 480 -57.80 17.43 30.02
N ASP A 481 -57.49 16.24 29.53
CA ASP A 481 -57.15 15.04 30.33
C ASP A 481 -55.69 15.15 30.86
N GLN A 482 -55.52 15.42 32.13
CA GLN A 482 -54.24 15.59 32.80
C GLN A 482 -53.35 14.36 32.68
N ARG A 483 -53.91 13.10 32.57
CA ARG A 483 -53.12 11.87 32.44
C ARG A 483 -52.45 11.80 31.06
N ILE A 484 -53.09 12.34 30.02
CA ILE A 484 -52.52 12.40 28.66
C ILE A 484 -51.39 13.41 28.64
N LEU A 485 -51.54 14.58 29.25
CA LEU A 485 -50.54 15.64 29.35
C LEU A 485 -49.29 15.15 30.13
N ASP A 486 -49.48 14.43 31.24
CA ASP A 486 -48.39 13.89 32.06
C ASP A 486 -47.63 12.80 31.32
N ARG A 487 -48.30 11.96 30.52
CA ARG A 487 -47.65 10.97 29.62
C ARG A 487 -46.78 11.66 28.56
N TRP A 488 -47.31 12.72 27.95
CA TRP A 488 -46.57 13.47 26.94
C TRP A 488 -45.34 14.13 27.51
N LYS A 489 -45.42 14.74 28.68
CA LYS A 489 -44.24 15.31 29.37
C LYS A 489 -43.19 14.24 29.62
N LYS A 490 -43.61 13.05 30.06
CA LYS A 490 -42.70 11.97 30.32
C LYS A 490 -42.03 11.43 29.03
N ILE A 491 -42.73 11.43 27.89
CA ILE A 491 -42.19 11.10 26.58
C ILE A 491 -41.12 12.13 26.20
N LYS A 492 -41.36 13.43 26.37
CA LYS A 492 -40.37 14.52 26.15
C LYS A 492 -39.12 14.33 27.01
N GLU A 493 -39.27 13.99 28.26
CA GLU A 493 -38.13 13.74 29.16
C GLU A 493 -37.31 12.53 28.67
N ILE A 494 -37.96 11.45 28.24
CA ILE A 494 -37.31 10.26 27.69
C ILE A 494 -36.62 10.56 26.37
N GLN A 495 -37.25 11.36 25.49
CA GLN A 495 -36.62 11.76 24.21
C GLN A 495 -35.36 12.59 24.45
N LYS A 496 -35.44 13.57 25.39
CA LYS A 496 -34.29 14.38 25.75
C LYS A 496 -33.15 13.53 26.33
N ASP A 497 -33.46 12.66 27.31
CA ASP A 497 -32.49 11.77 27.92
C ASP A 497 -31.87 10.80 26.86
N TRP A 498 -32.67 10.34 25.91
CA TRP A 498 -32.19 9.50 24.82
C TRP A 498 -31.24 10.25 23.87
N ILE A 499 -31.58 11.51 23.50
CA ILE A 499 -30.71 12.38 22.70
C ILE A 499 -29.39 12.60 23.43
N ASP A 500 -29.45 12.96 24.72
CA ASP A 500 -28.27 13.26 25.55
C ASP A 500 -27.35 12.03 25.69
N ARG A 501 -27.92 10.81 25.78
CA ARG A 501 -27.16 9.55 25.83
C ARG A 501 -26.67 9.07 24.48
N SER A 502 -27.39 9.38 23.39
CA SER A 502 -26.99 9.05 22.01
C SER A 502 -25.71 9.79 21.60
N VAL A 503 -25.30 10.81 22.38
CA VAL A 503 -24.02 11.54 22.27
C VAL A 503 -22.81 10.69 22.70
N GLU A 504 -23.00 9.50 23.29
CA GLU A 504 -21.88 8.62 23.63
C GLU A 504 -21.13 8.20 22.36
N LYS A 505 -19.89 8.71 22.25
CA LYS A 505 -19.07 8.78 21.03
C LYS A 505 -18.93 7.46 20.27
N ASP A 506 -18.73 6.34 20.96
CA ASP A 506 -18.27 5.11 20.32
C ASP A 506 -19.37 4.36 19.54
N CYS A 507 -20.61 4.43 19.98
CA CYS A 507 -21.72 3.72 19.32
C CYS A 507 -22.10 4.37 17.98
N LEU A 508 -22.13 5.70 17.97
CA LEU A 508 -22.48 6.49 16.78
C LEU A 508 -21.36 6.42 15.73
N ASP A 509 -20.11 6.52 16.16
CA ASP A 509 -18.95 6.42 15.26
C ASP A 509 -18.91 5.08 14.54
N TYR A 510 -19.24 4.00 15.22
CA TYR A 510 -19.35 2.66 14.60
C TYR A 510 -20.42 2.65 13.50
N GLN A 511 -21.61 3.22 13.77
CA GLN A 511 -22.70 3.27 12.79
C GLN A 511 -22.33 4.11 11.57
N LEU A 512 -21.75 5.30 11.78
CA LEU A 512 -21.32 6.21 10.71
C LEU A 512 -20.27 5.58 9.80
N VAL A 513 -19.27 4.90 10.37
CA VAL A 513 -18.25 4.20 9.58
C VAL A 513 -18.86 3.03 8.81
N ARG A 514 -19.79 2.30 9.42
CA ARG A 514 -20.39 1.11 8.81
C ARG A 514 -21.39 1.43 7.69
N SER A 515 -22.09 2.57 7.77
CA SER A 515 -23.00 3.04 6.73
C SER A 515 -22.30 3.75 5.58
N ALA A 516 -21.03 4.15 5.77
CA ALA A 516 -20.28 4.88 4.76
C ALA A 516 -20.09 4.05 3.47
N THR A 517 -20.47 4.65 2.34
CA THR A 517 -20.20 4.11 1.01
C THR A 517 -18.73 4.33 0.63
N VAL A 518 -18.18 5.51 1.01
CA VAL A 518 -16.78 5.87 0.74
C VAL A 518 -16.05 6.14 2.05
N ILE A 519 -14.96 5.43 2.25
CA ILE A 519 -13.99 5.73 3.31
C ILE A 519 -12.72 6.27 2.68
N ALA A 520 -12.22 7.40 3.18
CA ALA A 520 -11.04 8.05 2.63
C ALA A 520 -9.96 8.29 3.70
N GLY A 521 -8.68 8.04 3.36
CA GLY A 521 -7.57 8.20 4.28
C GLY A 521 -6.20 8.15 3.60
N THR A 522 -5.11 8.21 4.37
CA THR A 522 -3.79 7.87 3.82
C THR A 522 -3.61 6.36 3.77
N CYS A 523 -2.68 5.85 2.94
CA CYS A 523 -2.46 4.41 2.70
C CYS A 523 -2.35 3.55 3.98
N ILE A 524 -1.85 4.13 5.06
CA ILE A 524 -1.75 3.46 6.37
C ILE A 524 -2.70 4.08 7.38
N GLY A 525 -2.97 5.40 7.24
CA GLY A 525 -3.67 6.21 8.24
C GLY A 525 -5.14 5.82 8.43
N PHE A 526 -5.81 5.29 7.41
CA PHE A 526 -7.20 4.85 7.52
C PHE A 526 -7.40 3.76 8.59
N LEU A 527 -6.38 2.96 8.89
CA LEU A 527 -6.39 1.98 9.97
C LEU A 527 -6.21 2.58 11.38
N ALA A 528 -6.11 3.92 11.51
CA ALA A 528 -6.11 4.56 12.83
C ALA A 528 -7.48 4.44 13.52
N ASN A 529 -8.55 4.36 12.74
CA ASN A 529 -9.89 4.10 13.25
C ASN A 529 -10.08 2.59 13.47
N SER A 530 -10.43 2.19 14.71
CA SER A 530 -10.59 0.79 15.09
C SER A 530 -11.72 0.09 14.35
N PHE A 531 -12.78 0.81 13.95
CA PHE A 531 -13.94 0.25 13.29
C PHE A 531 -13.68 -0.13 11.82
N VAL A 532 -12.61 0.40 11.22
CA VAL A 532 -12.22 0.11 9.84
C VAL A 532 -11.29 -1.10 9.73
N LYS A 533 -10.64 -1.50 10.83
CA LYS A 533 -9.64 -2.58 10.82
C LYS A 533 -10.16 -3.91 10.26
N ASP A 534 -11.41 -4.26 10.60
CA ASP A 534 -12.03 -5.53 10.23
C ASP A 534 -12.98 -5.38 9.02
N MET A 535 -12.98 -4.21 8.37
CA MET A 535 -13.79 -4.00 7.18
C MET A 535 -13.09 -4.52 5.93
N GLU A 536 -13.90 -5.08 5.02
CA GLU A 536 -13.52 -5.37 3.64
C GLU A 536 -14.19 -4.36 2.71
N PHE A 537 -13.51 -4.08 1.60
CA PHE A 537 -13.97 -3.14 0.58
C PHE A 537 -14.18 -3.86 -0.75
N ASP A 538 -15.18 -3.43 -1.51
CA ASP A 538 -15.37 -3.95 -2.87
C ASP A 538 -14.34 -3.32 -3.82
N TYR A 539 -13.99 -2.04 -3.58
CA TYR A 539 -12.98 -1.32 -4.34
C TYR A 539 -11.98 -0.61 -3.43
N VAL A 540 -10.71 -0.64 -3.80
CA VAL A 540 -9.71 0.31 -3.31
C VAL A 540 -9.16 1.11 -4.49
N ILE A 541 -9.18 2.43 -4.35
CA ILE A 541 -8.59 3.37 -5.33
C ILE A 541 -7.43 4.07 -4.65
N ILE A 542 -6.22 3.89 -5.19
CA ILE A 542 -5.00 4.44 -4.61
C ILE A 542 -4.45 5.50 -5.56
N ASP A 543 -4.54 6.78 -5.20
CA ASP A 543 -3.92 7.87 -5.94
C ASP A 543 -2.47 8.09 -5.50
N GLU A 544 -1.63 8.59 -6.40
CA GLU A 544 -0.18 8.74 -6.21
C GLU A 544 0.50 7.42 -5.78
N ALA A 545 0.03 6.28 -6.32
CA ALA A 545 0.47 4.94 -5.91
C ALA A 545 1.98 4.71 -6.13
N ALA A 546 2.59 5.32 -7.15
CA ALA A 546 4.04 5.24 -7.38
C ALA A 546 4.88 5.92 -6.29
N LYS A 547 4.25 6.75 -5.43
CA LYS A 547 4.89 7.49 -4.35
C LYS A 547 4.83 6.76 -3.00
N ALA A 548 4.06 5.70 -2.90
CA ALA A 548 3.99 4.87 -1.70
C ALA A 548 4.95 3.68 -1.82
N THR A 549 5.50 3.26 -0.69
CA THR A 549 6.32 2.04 -0.65
C THR A 549 5.46 0.80 -0.90
N THR A 550 6.06 -0.28 -1.36
CA THR A 550 5.36 -1.56 -1.59
C THR A 550 4.57 -2.02 -0.35
N PRO A 551 5.12 -2.01 0.87
CA PRO A 551 4.34 -2.38 2.06
C PRO A 551 3.23 -1.39 2.42
N GLU A 552 3.38 -0.08 2.15
CA GLU A 552 2.32 0.91 2.36
C GLU A 552 1.11 0.66 1.46
N LEU A 553 1.36 0.37 0.17
CA LEU A 553 0.30 0.00 -0.77
C LEU A 553 -0.41 -1.28 -0.32
N LEU A 554 0.37 -2.27 0.12
CA LEU A 554 -0.15 -3.56 0.53
C LEU A 554 -1.16 -3.47 1.68
N VAL A 555 -0.97 -2.54 2.64
CA VAL A 555 -1.92 -2.30 3.75
C VAL A 555 -3.35 -2.05 3.26
N SER A 556 -3.50 -1.33 2.16
CA SER A 556 -4.81 -1.02 1.56
C SER A 556 -5.28 -2.13 0.61
N ILE A 557 -4.37 -2.68 -0.18
CA ILE A 557 -4.65 -3.66 -1.24
C ILE A 557 -5.27 -4.95 -0.67
N ILE A 558 -4.74 -5.47 0.45
CA ILE A 558 -5.24 -6.73 1.05
C ILE A 558 -6.69 -6.65 1.54
N LYS A 559 -7.23 -5.43 1.70
CA LYS A 559 -8.57 -5.17 2.22
C LYS A 559 -9.67 -5.10 1.16
N ALA A 560 -9.32 -5.18 -0.11
CA ALA A 560 -10.27 -4.96 -1.19
C ALA A 560 -10.32 -6.12 -2.19
N LYS A 561 -11.51 -6.34 -2.76
CA LYS A 561 -11.73 -7.33 -3.82
C LYS A 561 -11.18 -6.83 -5.16
N LYS A 562 -11.33 -5.52 -5.44
CA LYS A 562 -10.85 -4.88 -6.65
C LYS A 562 -9.95 -3.69 -6.35
N ILE A 563 -8.80 -3.66 -6.99
CA ILE A 563 -7.71 -2.72 -6.75
C ILE A 563 -7.52 -1.84 -7.98
N ILE A 564 -7.51 -0.51 -7.80
CA ILE A 564 -7.25 0.45 -8.86
C ILE A 564 -6.08 1.34 -8.40
N LEU A 565 -4.94 1.18 -9.05
CA LEU A 565 -3.73 1.95 -8.78
C LEU A 565 -3.61 3.07 -9.79
N VAL A 566 -3.52 4.30 -9.31
CA VAL A 566 -3.31 5.49 -10.12
C VAL A 566 -2.02 6.16 -9.68
N GLY A 567 -1.08 6.38 -10.62
CA GLY A 567 0.22 6.92 -10.26
C GLY A 567 1.05 7.28 -11.49
N ASP A 568 2.32 7.55 -11.26
CA ASP A 568 3.28 7.84 -12.32
C ASP A 568 4.70 7.53 -11.85
N GLN A 569 5.30 6.47 -12.34
CA GLN A 569 6.64 6.03 -11.99
C GLN A 569 7.75 6.97 -12.47
N ASN A 570 7.45 7.89 -13.39
CA ASN A 570 8.39 8.92 -13.83
C ASN A 570 8.32 10.21 -12.98
N GLN A 571 7.52 10.22 -11.92
CA GLN A 571 7.52 11.25 -10.88
C GLN A 571 8.22 10.74 -9.61
N LEU A 572 8.22 11.56 -8.53
CA LEU A 572 8.96 11.23 -7.31
C LEU A 572 8.58 9.84 -6.78
N PRO A 573 9.56 8.96 -6.53
CA PRO A 573 9.32 7.70 -5.85
C PRO A 573 9.01 7.91 -4.35
N ALA A 574 8.68 6.83 -3.67
CA ALA A 574 8.52 6.82 -2.22
C ALA A 574 9.79 7.34 -1.52
N TYR A 575 9.59 8.24 -0.56
CA TYR A 575 10.69 8.75 0.26
C TYR A 575 10.89 7.88 1.49
N ALA A 576 12.14 7.56 1.80
CA ALA A 576 12.51 6.93 3.06
C ALA A 576 13.75 7.62 3.64
N ASP A 577 13.71 7.89 4.93
CA ASP A 577 14.84 8.51 5.63
C ASP A 577 15.97 7.50 5.81
N GLN A 578 17.13 7.82 5.23
CA GLN A 578 18.33 6.98 5.33
C GLN A 578 18.84 6.84 6.76
N SER A 579 18.54 7.80 7.65
CA SER A 579 18.96 7.75 9.06
C SER A 579 18.14 6.75 9.88
N ILE A 580 16.93 6.43 9.43
CA ILE A 580 16.02 5.49 10.11
C ILE A 580 16.24 4.06 9.57
N SER A 581 16.20 3.89 8.26
CA SER A 581 16.48 2.60 7.61
C SER A 581 17.20 2.78 6.28
N PRO A 582 18.53 2.61 6.25
CA PRO A 582 19.30 2.61 5.00
C PRO A 582 18.79 1.58 4.00
N LYS A 583 18.28 0.43 4.49
CA LYS A 583 17.75 -0.65 3.66
C LYS A 583 16.49 -0.23 2.94
N ILE A 584 15.48 0.32 3.64
CA ILE A 584 14.27 0.84 3.01
C ILE A 584 14.61 1.93 1.99
N ALA A 585 15.49 2.87 2.33
CA ALA A 585 15.92 3.92 1.41
C ALA A 585 16.62 3.38 0.14
N LYS A 586 17.27 2.21 0.21
CA LYS A 586 17.81 1.53 -0.97
C LYS A 586 16.72 0.84 -1.80
N LEU A 587 15.76 0.19 -1.14
CA LEU A 587 14.66 -0.50 -1.80
C LEU A 587 13.75 0.48 -2.56
N THR A 588 13.45 1.64 -1.98
CA THR A 588 12.62 2.68 -2.63
C THR A 588 13.23 3.23 -3.94
N LYS A 589 14.56 3.18 -4.06
CA LYS A 589 15.27 3.65 -5.26
C LYS A 589 15.35 2.59 -6.36
N ASN A 590 15.16 1.31 -6.05
CA ASN A 590 15.25 0.21 -7.02
C ASN A 590 13.86 -0.16 -7.56
N PRO A 591 13.60 0.01 -8.89
CA PRO A 591 12.31 -0.33 -9.50
C PRO A 591 11.87 -1.78 -9.26
N GLU A 592 12.82 -2.74 -9.13
CA GLU A 592 12.50 -4.15 -8.85
C GLU A 592 11.81 -4.40 -7.50
N TYR A 593 11.81 -3.41 -6.59
CA TYR A 593 11.15 -3.48 -5.29
C TYR A 593 9.96 -2.53 -5.16
N ARG A 594 9.64 -1.76 -6.21
CA ARG A 594 8.49 -0.84 -6.23
C ARG A 594 7.30 -1.51 -6.91
N MET A 595 6.27 -1.79 -6.16
CA MET A 595 5.08 -2.53 -6.64
C MET A 595 4.45 -1.89 -7.87
N PHE A 596 4.32 -0.56 -7.90
CA PHE A 596 3.72 0.14 -9.04
C PHE A 596 4.51 -0.08 -10.32
N ASP A 597 5.85 -0.03 -10.25
CA ASP A 597 6.75 -0.26 -11.40
C ASP A 597 6.67 -1.71 -11.87
N ILE A 598 6.72 -2.67 -10.94
CA ILE A 598 6.61 -4.11 -11.24
C ILE A 598 5.28 -4.37 -11.97
N LEU A 599 4.18 -3.91 -11.43
CA LEU A 599 2.85 -4.11 -12.03
C LEU A 599 2.69 -3.39 -13.37
N PHE A 600 3.30 -2.22 -13.54
CA PHE A 600 3.28 -1.53 -14.82
C PHE A 600 3.96 -2.35 -15.93
N GLU A 601 5.06 -3.02 -15.62
CA GLU A 601 5.76 -3.89 -16.57
C GLU A 601 5.03 -5.21 -16.82
N THR A 602 4.51 -5.84 -15.76
CA THR A 602 4.02 -7.22 -15.80
C THR A 602 2.55 -7.37 -16.18
N LEU A 603 1.69 -6.39 -15.85
CA LEU A 603 0.26 -6.48 -16.17
C LEU A 603 0.01 -6.42 -17.68
N PRO A 604 -0.96 -7.19 -18.20
CA PRO A 604 -1.37 -7.13 -19.61
C PRO A 604 -2.03 -5.78 -19.94
N ASN A 605 -2.08 -5.45 -21.23
CA ASN A 605 -2.63 -4.17 -21.70
C ASN A 605 -4.12 -3.97 -21.40
N SER A 606 -4.86 -5.03 -21.18
CA SER A 606 -6.26 -5.00 -20.73
C SER A 606 -6.44 -4.45 -19.31
N HIS A 607 -5.39 -4.55 -18.46
CA HIS A 607 -5.40 -4.13 -17.06
C HIS A 607 -4.67 -2.80 -16.81
N LYS A 608 -4.00 -2.24 -17.79
CA LYS A 608 -3.27 -0.98 -17.64
C LYS A 608 -3.58 0.02 -18.73
N GLN A 609 -3.54 1.32 -18.38
CA GLN A 609 -3.75 2.43 -19.30
C GLN A 609 -2.84 3.60 -18.97
N VAL A 610 -2.22 4.16 -20.01
CA VAL A 610 -1.48 5.43 -19.94
C VAL A 610 -2.38 6.56 -20.41
N LEU A 611 -2.46 7.65 -19.63
CA LEU A 611 -3.14 8.87 -20.04
C LEU A 611 -2.21 9.67 -20.94
N SER A 612 -2.58 9.84 -22.20
CA SER A 612 -1.69 10.37 -23.25
C SER A 612 -1.84 11.85 -23.54
N THR A 613 -2.77 12.58 -22.89
CA THR A 613 -3.01 14.00 -23.20
C THR A 613 -2.97 14.85 -21.94
N GLN A 614 -2.06 15.81 -21.88
CA GLN A 614 -1.95 16.77 -20.77
C GLN A 614 -2.70 18.08 -21.09
N TYR A 615 -3.22 18.75 -20.04
CA TYR A 615 -4.00 20.00 -20.11
C TYR A 615 -3.46 21.09 -19.18
N ARG A 616 -2.32 20.86 -18.54
CA ARG A 616 -1.70 21.77 -17.58
C ARG A 616 -0.80 22.80 -18.26
N MET A 617 0.16 22.31 -19.03
CA MET A 617 1.29 23.08 -19.57
C MET A 617 0.99 23.60 -20.97
N ILE A 618 1.51 24.77 -21.29
CA ILE A 618 1.62 25.24 -22.70
C ILE A 618 2.37 24.19 -23.53
N ARG A 619 2.03 24.08 -24.80
CA ARG A 619 2.51 23.02 -25.72
C ARG A 619 4.02 22.80 -25.65
N ASN A 620 4.81 23.87 -25.67
CA ASN A 620 6.26 23.74 -25.71
C ASN A 620 6.86 23.15 -24.44
N ILE A 621 6.37 23.54 -23.25
CA ILE A 621 6.75 22.90 -21.98
C ILE A 621 6.26 21.45 -21.96
N GLY A 622 5.01 21.20 -22.40
CA GLY A 622 4.46 19.85 -22.51
C GLY A 622 5.30 18.95 -23.42
N ASN A 623 5.74 19.44 -24.56
CA ASN A 623 6.59 18.70 -25.49
C ASN A 623 7.99 18.41 -24.90
N LEU A 624 8.61 19.37 -24.19
CA LEU A 624 9.87 19.14 -23.46
C LEU A 624 9.69 17.97 -22.49
N ILE A 625 8.67 18.03 -21.66
CA ILE A 625 8.37 16.98 -20.66
C ILE A 625 8.10 15.64 -21.34
N SER A 626 7.27 15.64 -22.39
CA SER A 626 6.94 14.44 -23.16
C SER A 626 8.19 13.79 -23.77
N THR A 627 9.03 14.57 -24.44
CA THR A 627 10.22 14.05 -25.13
C THR A 627 11.25 13.51 -24.15
N VAL A 628 11.58 14.27 -23.10
CA VAL A 628 12.69 13.92 -22.19
C VAL A 628 12.33 12.81 -21.21
N PHE A 629 11.07 12.78 -20.72
CA PHE A 629 10.69 11.87 -19.62
C PHE A 629 9.70 10.78 -20.00
N TYR A 630 8.99 10.91 -21.14
CA TYR A 630 7.93 9.98 -21.54
C TYR A 630 8.08 9.48 -23.00
N GLY A 631 9.26 9.62 -23.59
CA GLY A 631 9.54 9.12 -24.95
C GLY A 631 8.66 9.71 -26.05
N GLY A 632 8.17 10.94 -25.86
CA GLY A 632 7.33 11.62 -26.84
C GLY A 632 5.87 11.16 -26.89
N THR A 633 5.39 10.40 -25.92
CA THR A 633 4.05 9.76 -25.96
C THR A 633 2.92 10.63 -25.40
N ILE A 634 3.21 11.82 -24.88
CA ILE A 634 2.22 12.72 -24.28
C ILE A 634 1.92 13.88 -25.21
N ASP A 635 0.67 14.02 -25.60
CA ASP A 635 0.18 15.13 -26.38
C ASP A 635 -0.33 16.29 -25.50
N THR A 636 -0.39 17.52 -26.07
CA THR A 636 -0.95 18.69 -25.41
C THR A 636 -2.35 18.97 -25.92
N GLY A 637 -3.34 18.93 -25.00
CA GLY A 637 -4.74 19.14 -25.33
C GLY A 637 -5.30 20.53 -25.03
N CYS A 638 -4.48 21.47 -24.45
CA CYS A 638 -4.87 22.86 -24.25
C CYS A 638 -4.51 23.69 -25.48
N LYS A 639 -5.22 24.80 -25.68
CA LYS A 639 -4.86 25.81 -26.67
C LYS A 639 -3.74 26.70 -26.14
N ASP A 640 -2.77 27.03 -26.95
CA ASP A 640 -1.63 27.85 -26.54
C ASP A 640 -2.06 29.25 -26.16
N GLU A 641 -3.08 29.82 -26.81
CA GLU A 641 -3.62 31.15 -26.53
C GLU A 641 -4.14 31.26 -25.08
N ASP A 642 -4.68 30.16 -24.53
CA ASP A 642 -5.20 30.12 -23.16
C ASP A 642 -4.08 30.02 -22.10
N LYS A 643 -2.83 29.82 -22.53
CA LYS A 643 -1.65 29.57 -21.69
C LYS A 643 -0.54 30.62 -21.90
N LEU A 644 -0.81 31.76 -22.47
CA LEU A 644 0.17 32.85 -22.59
C LEU A 644 0.44 33.44 -21.18
N HIS A 645 1.73 33.71 -20.90
CA HIS A 645 2.15 34.30 -19.63
C HIS A 645 1.97 35.84 -19.55
N GLY A 646 1.86 36.51 -20.70
CA GLY A 646 1.59 37.94 -20.79
C GLY A 646 2.76 38.88 -20.40
N LEU A 647 3.97 38.35 -20.26
CA LEU A 647 5.14 39.11 -19.89
C LEU A 647 5.83 39.64 -21.16
N SER A 648 5.89 40.97 -21.34
CA SER A 648 6.37 41.65 -22.57
C SER A 648 7.81 41.30 -22.92
N ARG A 649 8.71 41.25 -21.93
CA ARG A 649 10.13 40.88 -22.14
C ARG A 649 10.34 39.46 -22.64
N TYR A 650 9.49 38.56 -22.26
CA TYR A 650 9.58 37.11 -22.55
C TYR A 650 8.58 36.68 -23.63
N GLU A 651 7.92 37.65 -24.28
CA GLU A 651 6.94 37.37 -25.33
C GLU A 651 7.45 36.36 -26.36
N GLY A 652 6.61 35.42 -26.75
CA GLY A 652 6.95 34.35 -27.68
C GLY A 652 7.84 33.23 -27.13
N ASN A 653 8.31 33.30 -25.88
CA ASN A 653 9.11 32.25 -25.28
C ASN A 653 8.39 31.62 -24.03
N SER A 654 8.38 30.32 -23.95
CA SER A 654 7.80 29.58 -22.82
C SER A 654 8.84 28.84 -21.98
N ILE A 655 10.08 28.72 -22.49
CA ILE A 655 11.21 28.12 -21.77
C ILE A 655 12.42 29.02 -21.92
N ILE A 656 13.01 29.46 -20.81
CA ILE A 656 14.15 30.35 -20.78
C ILE A 656 15.22 29.83 -19.86
N TRP A 657 16.44 29.71 -20.33
CA TRP A 657 17.60 29.37 -19.49
C TRP A 657 18.52 30.63 -19.33
N PHE A 658 18.65 31.08 -18.09
CA PHE A 658 19.64 32.08 -17.71
C PHE A 658 20.96 31.38 -17.40
N ASP A 659 21.88 31.43 -18.35
CA ASP A 659 23.15 30.73 -18.32
C ASP A 659 24.21 31.52 -17.54
N THR A 660 24.69 30.96 -16.45
CA THR A 660 25.74 31.54 -15.60
C THR A 660 27.12 31.00 -15.91
N SER A 661 27.33 30.18 -16.94
CA SER A 661 28.59 29.49 -17.23
C SER A 661 29.81 30.46 -17.34
N GLU A 662 29.63 31.63 -17.93
CA GLU A 662 30.66 32.65 -18.11
C GLU A 662 30.75 33.63 -16.93
N ASN A 663 29.89 33.49 -15.92
CA ASN A 663 29.86 34.39 -14.78
C ASN A 663 30.92 34.01 -13.71
N ARG A 664 31.78 34.95 -13.36
CA ARG A 664 32.85 34.73 -12.36
C ARG A 664 32.29 34.47 -10.96
N ARG A 665 31.06 34.89 -10.62
CA ARG A 665 30.41 34.74 -9.32
C ARG A 665 29.51 33.49 -9.25
N ARG A 666 29.45 32.67 -10.29
CA ARG A 666 28.51 31.52 -10.41
C ARG A 666 28.74 30.42 -9.38
N LYS A 667 29.86 30.40 -8.66
CA LYS A 667 30.23 29.26 -7.79
C LYS A 667 29.28 29.08 -6.63
N GLN A 668 28.83 27.84 -6.46
CA GLN A 668 28.07 27.41 -5.29
C GLN A 668 28.85 27.60 -3.98
N LYS A 669 28.12 27.83 -2.89
CA LYS A 669 28.68 27.89 -1.52
C LYS A 669 27.98 26.87 -0.63
N LYS A 670 28.70 26.33 0.35
CA LYS A 670 28.17 25.44 1.37
C LYS A 670 27.69 26.27 2.56
N THR A 671 26.47 25.96 3.05
CA THR A 671 25.93 26.60 4.26
C THR A 671 26.46 25.92 5.53
N LYS A 672 26.29 26.54 6.70
CA LYS A 672 26.68 25.94 8.00
C LYS A 672 25.92 24.61 8.27
N GLY A 673 24.73 24.41 7.70
CA GLY A 673 23.91 23.21 7.79
C GLY A 673 24.18 22.17 6.69
N ASN A 674 25.35 22.15 6.07
CA ASN A 674 25.74 21.22 4.99
C ASN A 674 24.88 21.27 3.71
N SER A 675 23.97 22.22 3.56
CA SER A 675 23.26 22.49 2.31
C SER A 675 24.07 23.37 1.36
N PHE A 676 23.58 23.56 0.13
CA PHE A 676 24.23 24.41 -0.87
C PHE A 676 23.37 25.63 -1.16
N MET A 677 24.04 26.73 -1.56
CA MET A 677 23.42 27.96 -2.06
C MET A 677 24.25 28.58 -3.19
N ASN A 678 23.62 29.38 -4.05
CA ASN A 678 24.20 30.10 -5.17
C ASN A 678 23.70 31.54 -5.16
N GLU A 679 24.57 32.45 -4.74
CA GLU A 679 24.23 33.88 -4.62
C GLU A 679 23.96 34.55 -5.98
N GLU A 680 24.59 34.07 -7.05
CA GLU A 680 24.39 34.63 -8.38
C GLU A 680 23.03 34.21 -8.95
N GLU A 681 22.63 32.96 -8.79
CA GLU A 681 21.29 32.51 -9.19
C GLU A 681 20.18 33.21 -8.37
N LYS A 682 20.41 33.47 -7.06
CA LYS A 682 19.52 34.30 -6.26
C LYS A 682 19.39 35.71 -6.84
N ARG A 683 20.52 36.37 -7.18
CA ARG A 683 20.55 37.70 -7.76
C ARG A 683 19.76 37.75 -9.08
N ILE A 684 19.98 36.78 -9.97
CA ILE A 684 19.27 36.69 -11.25
C ILE A 684 17.75 36.58 -11.01
N ILE A 685 17.31 35.74 -10.10
CA ILE A 685 15.88 35.60 -9.78
C ILE A 685 15.30 36.88 -9.23
N LEU A 686 16.02 37.59 -8.35
CA LEU A 686 15.59 38.89 -7.82
C LEU A 686 15.56 39.99 -8.91
N ASP A 687 16.56 40.02 -9.79
CA ASP A 687 16.60 40.95 -10.94
C ASP A 687 15.39 40.74 -11.87
N ILE A 688 14.99 39.48 -12.13
CA ILE A 688 13.79 39.14 -12.88
C ILE A 688 12.52 39.67 -12.18
N LEU A 689 12.39 39.44 -10.88
CA LEU A 689 11.24 39.95 -10.12
C LEU A 689 11.20 41.49 -10.07
N GLU A 690 12.37 42.14 -9.99
CA GLU A 690 12.47 43.62 -10.05
C GLU A 690 12.10 44.18 -11.41
N ASP A 691 12.50 43.51 -12.50
CA ASP A 691 12.13 43.90 -13.87
C ASP A 691 10.62 43.79 -14.08
N LEU A 692 10.01 42.67 -13.63
CA LEU A 692 8.56 42.49 -13.71
C LEU A 692 7.80 43.55 -12.85
N LYS A 693 8.36 43.98 -11.73
CA LYS A 693 7.77 45.08 -10.96
C LYS A 693 7.87 46.42 -11.67
N LYS A 694 9.03 46.73 -12.26
CA LYS A 694 9.26 47.98 -13.03
C LYS A 694 8.32 48.07 -14.23
N SER A 695 8.01 46.95 -14.89
CA SER A 695 7.07 46.89 -16.00
C SER A 695 5.60 46.80 -15.58
N ASN A 696 5.27 46.80 -14.28
CA ASN A 696 3.95 46.59 -13.70
C ASN A 696 3.32 45.24 -14.12
N GLU A 697 4.16 44.22 -14.36
CA GLU A 697 3.75 42.89 -14.78
C GLU A 697 3.85 41.87 -13.62
N LEU A 698 4.35 42.28 -12.43
CA LEU A 698 4.50 41.40 -11.27
C LEU A 698 3.17 41.19 -10.55
N ASP A 699 2.31 42.19 -10.52
CA ASP A 699 1.06 42.19 -9.80
C ASP A 699 0.15 41.07 -10.30
N ASN A 700 -0.43 40.30 -9.38
CA ASN A 700 -1.31 39.14 -9.65
C ASN A 700 -0.65 37.94 -10.38
N GLN A 701 0.68 37.89 -10.48
CA GLN A 701 1.36 36.69 -11.01
C GLN A 701 1.38 35.57 -9.97
N ASP A 702 1.20 34.35 -10.46
CA ASP A 702 1.32 33.09 -9.70
C ASP A 702 2.70 32.47 -10.01
N ILE A 703 3.67 32.70 -9.10
CA ILE A 703 5.07 32.37 -9.28
C ILE A 703 5.50 31.30 -8.28
N GLY A 704 6.07 30.19 -8.79
CA GLY A 704 6.77 29.19 -8.00
C GLY A 704 8.29 29.32 -8.18
N ILE A 705 9.05 29.39 -7.08
CA ILE A 705 10.51 29.35 -7.12
C ILE A 705 10.96 28.03 -6.47
N ILE A 706 11.54 27.16 -7.28
CA ILE A 706 11.89 25.79 -6.91
C ILE A 706 13.40 25.60 -6.89
N THR A 707 13.92 24.92 -5.88
CA THR A 707 15.31 24.50 -5.79
C THR A 707 15.42 23.13 -5.12
N GLY A 708 16.55 22.44 -5.35
CA GLY A 708 16.85 21.18 -4.66
C GLY A 708 17.44 21.34 -3.24
N TYR A 709 17.70 22.58 -2.79
CA TYR A 709 18.53 22.84 -1.61
C TYR A 709 17.88 23.81 -0.62
N SER A 710 17.79 23.39 0.66
CA SER A 710 17.20 24.22 1.73
C SER A 710 17.96 25.54 1.91
N GLY A 711 19.29 25.54 1.81
CA GLY A 711 20.10 26.77 1.88
C GLY A 711 19.74 27.80 0.81
N GLN A 712 19.48 27.35 -0.42
CA GLN A 712 19.03 28.22 -1.51
C GLN A 712 17.61 28.72 -1.28
N LYS A 713 16.71 27.86 -0.85
CA LYS A 713 15.34 28.24 -0.49
C LYS A 713 15.33 29.35 0.57
N ASP A 714 16.15 29.21 1.61
CA ASP A 714 16.15 30.14 2.74
C ASP A 714 16.67 31.53 2.34
N ILE A 715 17.77 31.61 1.56
CA ILE A 715 18.27 32.90 1.07
C ILE A 715 17.30 33.60 0.10
N LEU A 716 16.64 32.83 -0.78
CA LEU A 716 15.60 33.36 -1.68
C LEU A 716 14.38 33.88 -0.89
N ARG A 717 13.84 33.07 0.03
CA ARG A 717 12.69 33.45 0.83
C ARG A 717 12.95 34.70 1.66
N ASN A 718 14.11 34.79 2.32
CA ASN A 718 14.49 35.94 3.13
C ASN A 718 14.64 37.20 2.25
N SER A 719 15.22 37.08 1.05
CA SER A 719 15.41 38.22 0.16
C SER A 719 14.07 38.73 -0.41
N VAL A 720 13.22 37.83 -0.89
CA VAL A 720 11.88 38.19 -1.42
C VAL A 720 11.03 38.87 -0.35
N LYS A 721 11.06 38.35 0.91
CA LYS A 721 10.35 38.93 2.05
C LYS A 721 10.92 40.30 2.45
N ALA A 722 12.27 40.46 2.46
CA ALA A 722 12.92 41.72 2.81
C ALA A 722 12.58 42.86 1.85
N ILE A 723 12.39 42.52 0.55
CA ILE A 723 12.00 43.48 -0.49
C ILE A 723 10.46 43.69 -0.52
N GLY A 724 9.70 42.80 0.07
CA GLY A 724 8.22 42.88 0.15
C GLY A 724 7.51 42.39 -1.11
N TYR A 725 8.15 41.61 -1.98
CA TYR A 725 7.53 41.09 -3.20
C TYR A 725 6.43 40.04 -2.92
N ASP A 726 6.53 39.33 -1.80
CA ASP A 726 5.51 38.39 -1.32
C ASP A 726 4.17 39.04 -0.97
N LYS A 727 4.14 40.38 -0.87
CA LYS A 727 2.90 41.15 -0.64
C LYS A 727 2.26 41.68 -1.91
N ILE A 728 2.98 41.61 -3.04
CA ILE A 728 2.56 42.16 -4.33
C ILE A 728 2.07 41.04 -5.25
N ALA A 729 2.77 39.91 -5.26
CA ALA A 729 2.44 38.74 -6.06
C ALA A 729 2.33 37.47 -5.21
N GLN A 730 1.65 36.47 -5.73
CA GLN A 730 1.63 35.14 -5.10
C GLN A 730 2.94 34.42 -5.43
N ILE A 731 3.93 34.49 -4.51
CA ILE A 731 5.24 33.87 -4.70
C ILE A 731 5.41 32.73 -3.70
N ASP A 732 5.45 31.48 -4.21
CA ASP A 732 5.72 30.28 -3.42
C ASP A 732 7.18 29.83 -3.59
N ILE A 733 7.97 29.83 -2.52
CA ILE A 733 9.39 29.48 -2.55
C ILE A 733 9.61 28.22 -1.71
N ASN A 734 10.02 27.10 -2.34
CA ASN A 734 10.19 25.87 -1.62
C ASN A 734 11.22 24.94 -2.26
N VAL A 735 11.60 23.91 -1.49
CA VAL A 735 12.33 22.77 -2.03
C VAL A 735 11.39 21.89 -2.88
N LEU A 736 11.95 21.18 -3.84
CA LEU A 736 11.23 20.40 -4.82
C LEU A 736 10.21 19.43 -4.21
N ASP A 737 10.60 18.71 -3.16
CA ASP A 737 9.73 17.71 -2.52
C ASP A 737 8.46 18.34 -1.91
N ALA A 738 8.55 19.58 -1.42
CA ALA A 738 7.41 20.33 -0.88
C ALA A 738 6.52 20.99 -1.97
N PHE A 739 6.98 21.00 -3.23
CA PHE A 739 6.24 21.54 -4.37
C PHE A 739 5.32 20.53 -5.04
N GLN A 740 5.36 19.27 -4.62
CA GLN A 740 4.52 18.24 -5.23
C GLN A 740 3.03 18.51 -4.97
N GLY A 741 2.21 18.29 -6.00
CA GLY A 741 0.77 18.59 -5.97
C GLY A 741 0.42 20.05 -6.24
N ARG A 742 1.40 20.97 -6.22
CA ARG A 742 1.22 22.39 -6.57
C ARG A 742 1.53 22.64 -8.03
N GLU A 743 1.06 23.78 -8.55
CA GLU A 743 1.34 24.22 -9.91
C GLU A 743 1.19 25.73 -9.98
N ASN A 744 2.08 26.39 -10.69
CA ASN A 744 2.07 27.85 -10.84
C ASN A 744 2.12 28.22 -12.31
N ASP A 745 1.70 29.45 -12.63
CA ASP A 745 1.75 29.96 -13.98
C ASP A 745 3.19 30.11 -14.47
N ILE A 746 4.07 30.60 -13.59
CA ILE A 746 5.50 30.78 -13.84
C ILE A 746 6.29 29.94 -12.83
N ILE A 747 7.22 29.13 -13.31
CA ILE A 747 8.19 28.43 -12.46
C ILE A 747 9.60 28.97 -12.75
N MET A 748 10.30 29.35 -11.68
CA MET A 748 11.72 29.66 -11.69
C MET A 748 12.48 28.56 -10.98
N TYR A 749 13.35 27.86 -11.69
CA TYR A 749 14.14 26.75 -11.14
C TYR A 749 15.60 27.17 -10.94
N SER A 750 16.09 27.13 -9.67
CA SER A 750 17.47 27.41 -9.34
C SER A 750 18.24 26.08 -9.19
N THR A 751 19.22 25.85 -10.08
CA THR A 751 20.01 24.61 -10.12
C THR A 751 21.04 24.52 -9.01
N VAL A 752 21.58 25.66 -8.59
CA VAL A 752 22.58 25.83 -7.50
C VAL A 752 23.96 25.27 -7.81
N ARG A 753 24.04 24.08 -8.41
CA ARG A 753 25.27 23.30 -8.57
C ARG A 753 26.14 23.85 -9.73
N THR A 754 27.44 23.87 -9.49
CA THR A 754 28.44 24.37 -10.47
C THR A 754 29.73 23.56 -10.50
N ASP A 755 29.89 22.57 -9.60
CA ASP A 755 31.06 21.70 -9.54
C ASP A 755 30.76 20.33 -8.91
N ASN A 756 31.73 19.41 -9.04
CA ASN A 756 31.71 18.03 -8.50
C ASN A 756 30.54 17.14 -8.97
N SER A 757 29.31 17.44 -8.61
CA SER A 757 28.14 16.62 -8.91
C SER A 757 26.90 17.49 -9.08
N ILE A 758 26.02 17.11 -10.01
CA ILE A 758 24.70 17.74 -10.16
C ILE A 758 23.75 17.42 -9.00
N GLY A 759 24.23 16.62 -8.03
CA GLY A 759 23.52 16.34 -6.77
C GLY A 759 22.18 15.61 -6.98
N PHE A 760 21.15 16.06 -6.29
CA PHE A 760 19.80 15.47 -6.34
C PHE A 760 19.15 15.53 -7.75
N GLN A 761 19.68 16.33 -8.65
CA GLN A 761 19.22 16.49 -10.02
C GLN A 761 19.63 15.34 -10.94
N LYS A 762 20.41 14.36 -10.45
CA LYS A 762 20.64 13.07 -11.10
C LYS A 762 19.35 12.22 -11.19
N GLU A 763 18.46 12.41 -10.24
CA GLU A 763 17.17 11.70 -10.22
C GLU A 763 16.24 12.39 -11.23
N LYS A 764 16.02 11.74 -12.38
CA LYS A 764 15.20 12.27 -13.50
C LYS A 764 13.79 12.65 -13.04
N GLU A 765 13.24 11.90 -12.11
CA GLU A 765 11.91 12.09 -11.54
C GLU A 765 11.80 13.46 -10.84
N ARG A 766 12.87 13.92 -10.18
CA ARG A 766 12.92 15.23 -9.53
C ARG A 766 12.86 16.37 -10.53
N VAL A 767 13.61 16.27 -11.61
CA VAL A 767 13.63 17.28 -12.67
C VAL A 767 12.28 17.31 -13.39
N ASN A 768 11.70 16.15 -13.71
CA ASN A 768 10.37 16.03 -14.29
C ASN A 768 9.32 16.74 -13.42
N VAL A 769 9.31 16.46 -12.11
CA VAL A 769 8.35 17.09 -11.19
C VAL A 769 8.55 18.61 -11.15
N ALA A 770 9.79 19.12 -11.05
CA ALA A 770 10.05 20.56 -11.00
C ALA A 770 9.53 21.28 -12.24
N PHE A 771 9.87 20.80 -13.42
CA PHE A 771 9.57 21.47 -14.67
C PHE A 771 8.09 21.34 -15.05
N SER A 772 7.46 20.21 -14.74
CA SER A 772 6.03 20.00 -15.00
C SER A 772 5.09 20.77 -14.06
N ARG A 773 5.63 21.58 -13.13
CA ARG A 773 4.84 22.54 -12.33
C ARG A 773 4.47 23.80 -13.09
N ALA A 774 5.24 24.16 -14.13
CA ALA A 774 5.01 25.35 -14.92
C ALA A 774 3.81 25.17 -15.85
N LYS A 775 2.86 26.12 -15.80
CA LYS A 775 1.71 26.15 -16.72
C LYS A 775 2.04 26.93 -17.99
N LYS A 776 2.69 28.11 -17.86
CA LYS A 776 2.86 29.11 -18.94
C LYS A 776 4.32 29.41 -19.25
N LEU A 777 5.18 29.51 -18.22
CA LEU A 777 6.59 29.88 -18.40
C LEU A 777 7.48 29.10 -17.44
N LEU A 778 8.53 28.48 -17.98
CA LEU A 778 9.60 27.83 -17.24
C LEU A 778 10.89 28.64 -17.40
N ILE A 779 11.41 29.17 -16.29
CA ILE A 779 12.70 29.87 -16.22
C ILE A 779 13.68 28.96 -15.46
N ILE A 780 14.83 28.69 -16.03
CA ILE A 780 15.91 27.91 -15.42
C ILE A 780 17.10 28.81 -15.21
N CYS A 781 17.65 28.89 -13.99
CA CYS A 781 18.86 29.66 -13.67
C CYS A 781 19.96 28.67 -13.28
N GLY A 782 21.13 28.73 -13.99
CA GLY A 782 22.25 27.86 -13.65
C GLY A 782 23.36 27.79 -14.68
N ASP A 783 24.45 27.09 -14.33
CA ASP A 783 25.63 26.89 -15.16
C ASP A 783 25.37 25.82 -16.24
N LEU A 784 24.94 26.26 -17.41
CA LEU A 784 24.56 25.39 -18.52
C LEU A 784 25.72 24.47 -18.94
N ASN A 785 26.95 24.99 -19.00
CA ASN A 785 28.10 24.18 -19.41
C ASN A 785 28.44 23.08 -18.41
N PHE A 786 28.29 23.35 -17.11
CA PHE A 786 28.48 22.34 -16.08
C PHE A 786 27.48 21.20 -16.22
N PHE A 787 26.20 21.49 -16.38
CA PHE A 787 25.14 20.48 -16.54
C PHE A 787 25.26 19.70 -17.84
N TYR A 788 25.59 20.38 -18.96
CA TYR A 788 25.74 19.74 -20.27
C TYR A 788 26.91 18.77 -20.32
N ASN A 789 28.05 19.14 -19.72
CA ASN A 789 29.27 18.34 -19.75
C ASN A 789 29.37 17.33 -18.58
N TYR A 790 28.37 17.25 -17.71
CA TYR A 790 28.38 16.29 -16.61
C TYR A 790 28.10 14.87 -17.12
N ASN A 791 29.13 14.02 -17.11
CA ASN A 791 29.07 12.67 -17.64
C ASN A 791 28.41 11.70 -16.64
N ASP A 792 27.10 11.52 -16.74
CA ASP A 792 26.31 10.55 -15.98
C ASP A 792 25.18 10.04 -16.88
N PRO A 793 24.95 8.72 -17.00
CA PRO A 793 23.90 8.16 -17.85
C PRO A 793 22.48 8.65 -17.50
N ASN A 794 22.28 9.08 -16.25
CA ASN A 794 20.99 9.60 -15.78
C ASN A 794 20.85 11.11 -15.91
N ASN A 795 21.84 11.81 -16.48
CA ASN A 795 21.81 13.25 -16.66
C ASN A 795 20.86 13.68 -17.76
N LYS A 796 19.61 13.96 -17.41
CA LYS A 796 18.59 14.46 -18.33
C LYS A 796 18.80 15.92 -18.78
N PHE A 797 19.71 16.67 -18.17
CA PHE A 797 19.98 18.04 -18.60
C PHE A 797 20.61 18.13 -19.99
N ILE A 798 21.29 17.10 -20.45
CA ILE A 798 21.83 17.06 -21.83
C ILE A 798 20.64 17.14 -22.81
N GLU A 799 19.66 16.24 -22.66
CA GLU A 799 18.45 16.20 -23.51
C GLU A 799 17.63 17.52 -23.39
N ILE A 800 17.51 18.07 -22.17
CA ILE A 800 16.81 19.35 -21.92
C ILE A 800 17.51 20.52 -22.65
N ILE A 801 18.84 20.63 -22.51
CA ILE A 801 19.61 21.72 -23.14
C ILE A 801 19.57 21.61 -24.66
N ASP A 802 19.68 20.39 -25.20
CA ASP A 802 19.57 20.17 -26.66
C ASP A 802 18.16 20.51 -27.16
N TYR A 803 17.11 20.17 -26.39
CA TYR A 803 15.75 20.63 -26.72
C TYR A 803 15.65 22.16 -26.77
N ILE A 804 16.17 22.87 -25.74
CA ILE A 804 16.12 24.34 -25.68
C ILE A 804 16.90 25.00 -26.85
N ARG A 805 17.98 24.36 -27.28
CA ARG A 805 18.80 24.87 -28.41
C ARG A 805 18.15 24.68 -29.76
N THR A 806 17.29 23.69 -29.92
CA THR A 806 16.77 23.27 -31.24
C THR A 806 15.32 23.64 -31.50
N HIS A 807 14.57 24.05 -30.46
CA HIS A 807 13.12 24.30 -30.57
C HIS A 807 12.81 25.80 -30.49
N ASP A 808 11.83 26.23 -31.29
CA ASP A 808 11.24 27.55 -31.21
C ASP A 808 10.59 27.81 -29.85
N HIS A 809 10.42 29.08 -29.51
CA HIS A 809 9.85 29.49 -28.20
C HIS A 809 10.70 29.08 -26.97
N CYS A 810 11.97 28.76 -27.20
CA CYS A 810 12.99 28.53 -26.18
C CYS A 810 14.11 29.55 -26.32
N LYS A 811 14.71 30.00 -25.20
CA LYS A 811 15.78 31.00 -25.25
C LYS A 811 16.84 30.72 -24.18
N ILE A 812 18.12 30.88 -24.60
CA ILE A 812 19.24 30.89 -23.66
C ILE A 812 19.74 32.33 -23.55
N ILE A 813 19.84 32.88 -22.35
CA ILE A 813 20.31 34.22 -22.03
C ILE A 813 21.60 34.11 -21.26
N SER A 814 22.72 34.57 -21.82
CA SER A 814 24.03 34.53 -21.14
C SER A 814 24.13 35.63 -20.08
N CYS A 815 24.47 35.23 -18.83
CA CYS A 815 24.62 36.14 -17.69
C CYS A 815 26.11 36.32 -17.34
N LYS A 816 26.80 37.26 -18.04
CA LYS A 816 28.26 37.49 -17.89
C LYS A 816 28.68 38.24 -16.61
N GLY A 817 27.75 38.74 -15.84
CA GLY A 817 27.93 39.56 -14.64
C GLY A 817 27.55 41.01 -14.88
N GLY A 818 27.13 41.76 -13.84
CA GLY A 818 26.52 43.08 -13.97
C GLY A 818 24.98 43.03 -13.90
N ASN A 819 24.31 44.16 -14.16
CA ASN A 819 22.87 44.21 -14.22
C ASN A 819 22.36 43.36 -15.42
N LEU A 820 21.33 42.55 -15.19
CA LEU A 820 20.75 41.70 -16.24
C LEU A 820 19.93 42.49 -17.28
N PHE A 821 19.38 43.63 -16.83
CA PHE A 821 18.44 44.47 -17.59
C PHE A 821 18.84 45.95 -17.59
#